data_ce30b9fb10fe4e5ec0071b9e56e2fac6
#
_entry.id   ce30b9fb10fe4e5ec0071b9e56e2fac6
#
_cell.length_a   1.000
_cell.length_b   1.000
_cell.length_c   1.000
_cell.angle_alpha   90.00
_cell.angle_beta   90.00
_cell.angle_gamma   90.00
#
_symmetry.space_group_name_H-M   'P 1'
#
loop_
_entity.id
_entity.type
_entity.pdbx_description
1 polymer ?
#
loop_
_entity_poly.entity_id
_entity_poly.type
_entity_poly.pdbx_seq_one_letter_code
_entity_poly.pdbx_strand_id
1 'polypeptide(L)'
;MRRSLLWLGLLLQAATVFCVDEQKVLNDYEKNHDSSEGKHAKVQTDVIPEHHTPPPRQPGADLVELAIEQLIKLPPRTYPRRERRYTVVYTVLRYALKVVPSLKAAPVPGSHQTQETKVTGPLLEAVKLLEQSALKNNTDALYLLAEMNFYGNYTYPRDLKVAFDHYHTLATVHGNRTAQYMIGLYYATGIGHVVAPDQAKALLYYTFAAMQGDTRAEMAIGYRHHSGIATPKNCEAASKYYKRVADKAMDWYRSGPPGGMAWVVESYRIADELGGVYGEGASASSAGMNAIKVSPNSDANAAIDDVIEYLDLMSQKGDAKASYNLGRIYYEGQRGLDRDLDLARKYFFAVAKRYWRKDGRIIENHKQGIEKTASKAAGFIGRMYLRGDGVDQSFDQAKRWFERGISHGDAQSQHGLGLMMLYGYGTPKNVAMATDLFKAAAEQDYAPSQIELGVLYLDQGGAEDVRIANNYFELAARYGQIEAHYYLAEMVYNGVGRDKTCAMALGYYKNVAEKAEPLVSSWAEANQAYYYGDEELAFLEYVMAAEQGYERAQNNVAFILDPVQSRLQIPDWLPLPEWFGLQQHTRPNLLNNPRLALMYWTRSSRQSNVDSQVKMGDYYFHGIGSEPDVNKAVQCYTGASDYSQSAQALWNLGWMHENGIGLTQDFHLAKRYYDQALEVNEEAYLPVTLSLLKLRLRSAWNTFTHGPIHSIQDDPKPKKDWSLSEWIANFLQDDQLFYDDPYYEDIFDDTIGGTGPDGVPLEDDGIAESLIIVFLALSLVLLLYYRQQRQQQHRREEEAQRLQQQGQQGQPAAAEQQDQGLFPPPGNPEWNNWVAGGIGH
;
A
#
# COMPACT_ATOMS: atom_id res chain seq x y z
N MET A 1 19.23 -5.98 13.60
CA MET A 1 20.03 -5.59 14.79
C MET A 1 21.53 -5.83 14.67
N ARG A 2 22.05 -6.98 14.23
CA ARG A 2 23.46 -7.06 13.80
C ARG A 2 23.78 -6.11 12.64
N ARG A 3 22.80 -5.75 11.82
CA ARG A 3 22.94 -4.77 10.72
C ARG A 3 22.94 -3.33 11.19
N SER A 4 22.17 -2.94 12.21
CA SER A 4 22.22 -1.59 12.79
C SER A 4 23.54 -1.31 13.50
N LEU A 5 24.14 -2.32 14.13
CA LEU A 5 25.48 -2.22 14.72
C LEU A 5 26.58 -2.20 13.65
N LEU A 6 26.42 -2.92 12.55
CA LEU A 6 27.30 -2.82 11.38
C LEU A 6 27.16 -1.47 10.67
N TRP A 7 25.95 -0.91 10.65
CA TRP A 7 25.71 0.44 10.14
C TRP A 7 26.27 1.53 11.05
N LEU A 8 26.20 1.36 12.38
CA LEU A 8 26.87 2.26 13.30
C LEU A 8 28.41 2.18 13.16
N GLY A 9 28.94 1.00 12.98
CA GLY A 9 30.37 0.78 12.68
C GLY A 9 30.79 1.32 11.31
N LEU A 10 29.96 1.18 10.30
CA LEU A 10 30.17 1.70 8.95
C LEU A 10 29.93 3.21 8.88
N LEU A 11 28.98 3.77 9.65
CA LEU A 11 28.79 5.22 9.77
C LEU A 11 29.94 5.87 10.52
N LEU A 12 30.49 5.22 11.55
CA LEU A 12 31.70 5.70 12.21
C LEU A 12 32.95 5.64 11.29
N GLN A 13 33.06 4.60 10.45
CA GLN A 13 34.12 4.53 9.43
C GLN A 13 33.87 5.46 8.23
N ALA A 14 32.61 5.66 7.81
CA ALA A 14 32.29 6.59 6.74
C ALA A 14 32.45 8.06 7.16
N ALA A 15 32.16 8.40 8.42
CA ALA A 15 32.38 9.75 8.94
C ALA A 15 33.86 10.13 9.04
N THR A 16 34.77 9.15 9.06
CA THR A 16 36.22 9.41 9.03
C THR A 16 36.82 9.50 7.64
N VAL A 17 36.07 9.15 6.58
CA VAL A 17 36.59 9.10 5.20
C VAL A 17 36.13 10.27 4.33
N PHE A 18 35.12 11.06 4.74
CA PHE A 18 34.55 12.14 3.91
C PHE A 18 34.72 13.56 4.51
N CYS A 19 35.92 13.92 4.86
CA CYS A 19 36.35 15.34 4.92
C CYS A 19 37.40 15.58 3.85
N VAL A 20 37.03 15.53 2.60
CA VAL A 20 37.84 16.02 1.49
C VAL A 20 37.12 17.20 0.87
N ASP A 21 37.88 18.26 0.71
CA ASP A 21 37.58 19.60 0.22
C ASP A 21 36.77 19.60 -1.10
N GLU A 22 35.43 19.52 -1.02
CA GLU A 22 34.53 19.49 -2.17
C GLU A 22 34.56 20.79 -3.02
N GLN A 23 35.01 21.89 -2.47
CA GLN A 23 35.10 23.15 -3.24
C GLN A 23 36.18 23.09 -4.34
N LYS A 24 37.17 22.25 -4.18
CA LYS A 24 38.24 22.08 -5.19
C LYS A 24 37.75 21.17 -6.33
N VAL A 25 36.95 20.17 -6.02
CA VAL A 25 36.41 19.21 -7.01
C VAL A 25 35.34 19.87 -7.89
N LEU A 26 34.53 20.76 -7.34
CA LEU A 26 33.52 21.50 -8.10
C LEU A 26 34.13 22.53 -9.08
N ASN A 27 35.20 23.19 -8.68
CA ASN A 27 35.88 24.13 -9.56
C ASN A 27 36.69 23.44 -10.67
N ASP A 28 37.16 22.22 -10.45
CA ASP A 28 37.85 21.43 -11.47
C ASP A 28 36.86 20.74 -12.42
N TYR A 29 35.65 20.47 -12.01
CA TYR A 29 34.60 19.89 -12.85
C TYR A 29 34.00 20.91 -13.83
N GLU A 30 33.84 22.17 -13.42
CA GLU A 30 33.40 23.27 -14.30
C GLU A 30 34.45 23.71 -15.33
N LYS A 31 35.73 23.55 -14.99
CA LYS A 31 36.82 23.90 -15.93
C LYS A 31 37.11 22.86 -17.01
N ASN A 32 36.69 21.59 -16.80
CA ASN A 32 37.03 20.53 -17.74
C ASN A 32 35.91 20.24 -18.78
N HIS A 33 34.78 20.90 -18.70
CA HIS A 33 33.68 20.71 -19.67
C HIS A 33 33.68 21.70 -20.84
N ASP A 34 34.63 22.69 -20.88
CA ASP A 34 34.68 23.72 -21.93
C ASP A 34 35.75 23.49 -23.01
N SER A 35 36.38 22.33 -23.04
CA SER A 35 37.33 22.04 -24.14
C SER A 35 37.16 20.63 -24.68
N SER A 36 36.44 20.55 -25.78
CA SER A 36 36.31 19.41 -26.68
C SER A 36 37.62 19.01 -27.31
N GLU A 37 37.66 17.74 -27.71
CA GLU A 37 38.53 17.08 -28.69
C GLU A 37 39.87 16.49 -28.23
N GLY A 38 39.84 15.18 -28.18
CA GLY A 38 40.84 14.28 -28.77
C GLY A 38 42.23 14.24 -28.15
N LYS A 39 42.51 13.19 -27.36
CA LYS A 39 43.68 12.29 -27.54
C LYS A 39 43.80 11.34 -26.34
N HIS A 40 43.79 10.03 -26.63
CA HIS A 40 44.18 8.99 -25.69
C HIS A 40 45.62 9.18 -25.24
N ALA A 41 45.84 9.47 -23.96
CA ALA A 41 47.12 9.38 -23.30
C ALA A 41 46.99 8.50 -22.07
N LYS A 42 47.77 7.42 -22.03
CA LYS A 42 47.96 6.59 -20.84
C LYS A 42 48.54 7.46 -19.73
N VAL A 43 47.77 7.68 -18.66
CA VAL A 43 48.29 8.31 -17.45
C VAL A 43 48.73 7.19 -16.51
N GLN A 44 50.03 7.08 -16.30
CA GLN A 44 50.65 6.33 -15.23
C GLN A 44 50.43 7.15 -13.95
N THR A 45 49.55 6.69 -13.06
CA THR A 45 49.34 7.32 -11.74
C THR A 45 50.38 6.79 -10.77
N ASP A 46 51.42 7.58 -10.53
CA ASP A 46 52.24 7.41 -9.34
C ASP A 46 51.40 7.78 -8.11
N VAL A 47 50.97 6.78 -7.38
CA VAL A 47 50.24 6.95 -6.09
C VAL A 47 51.29 7.34 -5.04
N ILE A 48 51.34 8.61 -4.70
CA ILE A 48 52.03 9.08 -3.49
C ILE A 48 51.14 8.69 -2.30
N PRO A 49 51.60 7.89 -1.31
CA PRO A 49 50.84 7.58 -0.14
C PRO A 49 50.70 8.85 0.70
N GLU A 50 49.52 9.47 0.68
CA GLU A 50 49.21 10.51 1.65
C GLU A 50 49.04 9.85 3.03
N HIS A 51 49.92 10.22 3.93
CA HIS A 51 49.78 9.91 5.34
C HIS A 51 48.58 10.66 5.88
N HIS A 52 47.40 9.99 5.91
CA HIS A 52 46.24 10.47 6.65
C HIS A 52 46.52 10.36 8.15
N THR A 53 46.97 11.47 8.75
CA THR A 53 46.87 11.57 10.22
C THR A 53 45.41 11.51 10.58
N PRO A 54 44.99 10.58 11.47
CA PRO A 54 43.62 10.51 11.91
C PRO A 54 43.22 11.87 12.50
N PRO A 55 41.97 12.34 12.27
CA PRO A 55 41.51 13.62 12.82
C PRO A 55 41.70 13.62 14.34
N PRO A 56 42.05 14.80 14.93
CA PRO A 56 42.28 14.88 16.35
C PRO A 56 41.07 14.36 17.12
N ARG A 57 41.29 13.45 18.08
CA ARG A 57 40.21 12.90 18.92
C ARG A 57 39.47 14.03 19.61
N GLN A 58 38.15 14.02 19.50
CA GLN A 58 37.30 15.01 20.15
C GLN A 58 37.41 14.91 21.70
N PRO A 59 37.27 16.00 22.44
CA PRO A 59 37.25 15.98 23.90
C PRO A 59 36.11 15.03 24.38
N GLY A 60 36.43 14.07 25.24
CA GLY A 60 35.46 13.14 25.79
C GLY A 60 35.13 11.94 24.90
N ALA A 61 35.83 11.70 23.79
CA ALA A 61 35.65 10.52 22.95
C ALA A 61 35.80 9.20 23.72
N ASP A 62 36.76 9.13 24.66
CA ASP A 62 36.95 7.98 25.52
C ASP A 62 35.69 7.65 26.38
N LEU A 63 34.97 8.68 26.81
CA LEU A 63 33.72 8.48 27.56
C LEU A 63 32.60 7.95 26.66
N VAL A 64 32.58 8.38 25.40
CA VAL A 64 31.61 7.85 24.40
C VAL A 64 31.89 6.38 24.10
N GLU A 65 33.17 6.00 23.90
CA GLU A 65 33.55 4.59 23.68
C GLU A 65 33.11 3.71 24.87
N LEU A 66 33.36 4.16 26.10
CA LEU A 66 32.90 3.45 27.30
C LEU A 66 31.37 3.36 27.40
N ALA A 67 30.67 4.44 27.04
CA ALA A 67 29.20 4.43 27.01
C ALA A 67 28.66 3.44 25.97
N ILE A 68 29.24 3.39 24.77
CA ILE A 68 28.87 2.44 23.73
C ILE A 68 29.10 1.01 24.19
N GLU A 69 30.20 0.72 24.89
CA GLU A 69 30.43 -0.61 25.46
C GLU A 69 29.33 -1.02 26.46
N GLN A 70 28.80 -0.09 27.25
CA GLN A 70 27.70 -0.36 28.16
C GLN A 70 26.38 -0.56 27.38
N LEU A 71 26.13 0.22 26.32
CA LEU A 71 24.94 0.10 25.49
C LEU A 71 24.90 -1.22 24.72
N ILE A 72 26.05 -1.74 24.28
CA ILE A 72 26.15 -3.04 23.59
C ILE A 72 25.76 -4.20 24.51
N LYS A 73 25.97 -4.07 25.81
CA LYS A 73 25.58 -5.11 26.82
C LYS A 73 24.06 -5.18 27.01
N LEU A 74 23.32 -4.17 26.59
CA LEU A 74 21.87 -4.16 26.73
C LEU A 74 21.21 -5.11 25.73
N PRO A 75 20.17 -5.84 26.15
CA PRO A 75 19.42 -6.67 25.23
C PRO A 75 18.79 -5.76 24.16
N PRO A 76 18.73 -6.24 22.92
CA PRO A 76 17.99 -5.55 21.91
C PRO A 76 16.54 -5.37 22.33
N ARG A 77 15.90 -4.27 21.89
CA ARG A 77 14.47 -4.03 22.15
C ARG A 77 13.69 -5.20 21.57
N THR A 78 13.18 -6.07 22.46
CA THR A 78 12.34 -7.19 22.08
C THR A 78 10.89 -6.73 22.16
N TYR A 79 10.25 -6.65 21.01
CA TYR A 79 8.81 -6.49 21.00
C TYR A 79 8.17 -7.81 21.41
N PRO A 80 7.14 -7.81 22.29
CA PRO A 80 6.44 -9.00 22.65
C PRO A 80 5.81 -9.59 21.37
N ARG A 81 6.16 -10.83 21.05
CA ARG A 81 5.56 -11.54 19.92
C ARG A 81 4.07 -11.62 20.17
N ARG A 82 3.26 -11.02 19.31
CA ARG A 82 1.80 -11.05 19.39
C ARG A 82 1.36 -12.47 19.07
N GLU A 83 1.17 -13.30 20.13
CA GLU A 83 0.53 -14.59 19.96
C GLU A 83 -0.92 -14.35 19.52
N ARG A 84 -1.22 -14.60 18.26
CA ARG A 84 -2.60 -14.66 17.77
C ARG A 84 -3.25 -15.88 18.41
N ARG A 85 -3.81 -15.73 19.60
CA ARG A 85 -4.69 -16.74 20.19
C ARG A 85 -6.04 -16.67 19.44
N TYR A 86 -6.13 -17.38 18.34
CA TYR A 86 -7.40 -17.67 17.70
C TYR A 86 -8.19 -18.66 18.55
N THR A 87 -8.87 -18.19 19.55
CA THR A 87 -9.91 -19.01 20.20
C THR A 87 -11.07 -19.15 19.24
N VAL A 88 -11.65 -20.36 19.13
CA VAL A 88 -12.84 -20.63 18.32
C VAL A 88 -13.95 -19.57 18.59
N VAL A 89 -14.07 -19.12 19.84
CA VAL A 89 -14.94 -18.02 20.25
C VAL A 89 -14.61 -16.70 19.53
N TYR A 90 -13.33 -16.35 19.36
CA TYR A 90 -12.92 -15.14 18.65
C TYR A 90 -13.23 -15.24 17.15
N THR A 91 -13.04 -16.41 16.55
CA THR A 91 -13.35 -16.66 15.14
C THR A 91 -14.86 -16.57 14.91
N VAL A 92 -15.67 -17.20 15.75
CA VAL A 92 -17.15 -17.11 15.69
C VAL A 92 -17.61 -15.68 15.93
N LEU A 93 -17.02 -14.97 16.90
CA LEU A 93 -17.33 -13.56 17.16
C LEU A 93 -16.94 -12.67 15.97
N ARG A 94 -15.80 -12.93 15.34
CA ARG A 94 -15.34 -12.23 14.14
C ARG A 94 -16.29 -12.44 12.95
N TYR A 95 -16.81 -13.65 12.76
CA TYR A 95 -17.81 -13.92 11.73
C TYR A 95 -19.17 -13.31 12.07
N ALA A 96 -19.59 -13.38 13.33
CA ALA A 96 -20.82 -12.71 13.78
C ALA A 96 -20.71 -11.18 13.69
N LEU A 97 -19.53 -10.62 13.93
CA LEU A 97 -19.26 -9.18 13.81
C LEU A 97 -19.07 -8.73 12.36
N LYS A 98 -18.81 -9.62 11.40
CA LYS A 98 -18.88 -9.30 9.96
C LYS A 98 -20.29 -8.94 9.53
N VAL A 99 -21.30 -9.49 10.18
CA VAL A 99 -22.72 -9.18 9.93
C VAL A 99 -23.10 -7.80 10.50
N VAL A 100 -22.33 -7.27 11.46
CA VAL A 100 -22.51 -5.94 12.04
C VAL A 100 -21.27 -5.09 11.73
N PRO A 101 -21.21 -4.40 10.57
CA PRO A 101 -20.02 -3.69 10.08
C PRO A 101 -19.47 -2.62 11.03
N SER A 102 -20.30 -2.13 11.97
CA SER A 102 -19.94 -1.10 12.94
C SER A 102 -19.12 -1.60 14.13
N LEU A 103 -18.89 -2.91 14.25
CA LEU A 103 -18.23 -3.52 15.42
C LEU A 103 -16.86 -4.14 15.11
N LYS A 104 -16.24 -3.83 13.97
CA LYS A 104 -14.82 -4.12 13.81
C LYS A 104 -14.06 -3.28 14.83
N ALA A 105 -13.81 -3.86 16.01
CA ALA A 105 -12.85 -3.32 16.92
C ALA A 105 -11.53 -3.20 16.15
N ALA A 106 -11.03 -1.98 16.00
CA ALA A 106 -9.64 -1.78 15.60
C ALA A 106 -8.79 -2.73 16.46
N PRO A 107 -7.74 -3.34 15.92
CA PRO A 107 -6.83 -4.12 16.73
C PRO A 107 -6.45 -3.24 17.91
N VAL A 108 -6.85 -3.67 19.11
CA VAL A 108 -6.51 -2.93 20.33
C VAL A 108 -5.00 -2.90 20.35
N PRO A 109 -4.34 -1.75 20.17
CA PRO A 109 -2.91 -1.65 20.36
C PRO A 109 -2.68 -2.18 21.77
N GLY A 110 -1.77 -3.14 21.92
CA GLY A 110 -1.47 -3.67 23.24
C GLY A 110 -1.21 -2.46 24.14
N SER A 111 -1.98 -2.32 25.20
CA SER A 111 -1.77 -1.28 26.18
C SER A 111 -0.43 -1.49 26.81
N HIS A 112 0.61 -1.00 26.17
CA HIS A 112 1.84 -0.75 26.85
C HIS A 112 1.53 0.46 27.75
N GLN A 113 1.03 0.14 28.95
CA GLN A 113 1.22 1.05 30.07
C GLN A 113 2.66 1.54 29.93
N THR A 114 2.85 2.82 29.75
CA THR A 114 4.12 3.49 29.98
C THR A 114 4.51 3.17 31.42
N GLN A 115 5.07 1.97 31.63
CA GLN A 115 5.83 1.71 32.84
C GLN A 115 6.93 2.77 32.78
N GLU A 116 6.89 3.69 33.73
CA GLU A 116 8.04 4.53 34.00
C GLU A 116 9.23 3.60 34.18
N THR A 117 9.94 3.34 33.10
CA THR A 117 11.11 2.48 33.10
C THR A 117 12.16 3.22 33.88
N LYS A 118 12.35 2.85 35.14
CA LYS A 118 13.45 3.37 35.93
C LYS A 118 14.73 3.02 35.18
N VAL A 119 15.41 4.05 34.70
CA VAL A 119 16.71 3.90 34.06
C VAL A 119 17.66 3.33 35.11
N THR A 120 18.09 2.10 34.96
CA THR A 120 18.90 1.37 35.94
C THR A 120 20.03 0.60 35.25
N GLY A 121 21.05 0.27 36.02
CA GLY A 121 22.15 -0.57 35.55
C GLY A 121 23.00 0.07 34.44
N PRO A 122 23.40 -0.74 33.42
CA PRO A 122 24.30 -0.28 32.37
C PRO A 122 23.79 0.92 31.57
N LEU A 123 22.45 1.05 31.43
CA LEU A 123 21.84 2.17 30.73
C LEU A 123 22.07 3.49 31.48
N LEU A 124 21.89 3.50 32.80
CA LEU A 124 22.14 4.67 33.62
C LEU A 124 23.61 5.11 33.59
N GLU A 125 24.51 4.12 33.61
CA GLU A 125 25.96 4.38 33.52
C GLU A 125 26.32 4.97 32.15
N ALA A 126 25.80 4.39 31.07
CA ALA A 126 26.01 4.90 29.72
C ALA A 126 25.50 6.33 29.54
N VAL A 127 24.30 6.65 30.03
CA VAL A 127 23.75 8.00 29.96
C VAL A 127 24.61 9.00 30.72
N LYS A 128 25.06 8.68 31.93
CA LYS A 128 25.96 9.54 32.69
C LYS A 128 27.27 9.82 31.97
N LEU A 129 27.87 8.79 31.35
CA LEU A 129 29.10 8.96 30.56
C LEU A 129 28.87 9.85 29.34
N LEU A 130 27.72 9.65 28.65
CA LEU A 130 27.35 10.50 27.52
C LEU A 130 27.08 11.95 27.93
N GLU A 131 26.38 12.18 29.03
CA GLU A 131 26.15 13.53 29.59
C GLU A 131 27.47 14.23 29.94
N GLN A 132 28.40 13.52 30.60
CA GLN A 132 29.73 14.05 30.89
C GLN A 132 30.53 14.39 29.63
N SER A 133 30.39 13.60 28.59
CA SER A 133 31.04 13.87 27.31
C SER A 133 30.35 15.03 26.57
N ALA A 134 29.04 15.13 26.63
CA ALA A 134 28.26 16.22 26.05
C ALA A 134 28.61 17.58 26.70
N LEU A 135 28.86 17.59 28.00
CA LEU A 135 29.38 18.81 28.68
C LEU A 135 30.73 19.28 28.14
N LYS A 136 31.50 18.39 27.49
CA LYS A 136 32.76 18.72 26.79
C LYS A 136 32.52 19.10 25.31
N ASN A 137 31.26 19.29 24.92
CA ASN A 137 30.83 19.57 23.54
C ASN A 137 31.22 18.46 22.53
N ASN A 138 31.25 17.20 22.97
CA ASN A 138 31.48 16.09 22.07
C ASN A 138 30.25 15.85 21.17
N THR A 139 30.44 15.86 19.86
CA THR A 139 29.36 15.76 18.87
C THR A 139 28.67 14.41 18.91
N ASP A 140 29.42 13.32 19.13
CA ASP A 140 28.86 11.97 19.11
C ASP A 140 28.01 11.70 20.36
N ALA A 141 28.45 12.23 21.52
CA ALA A 141 27.67 12.17 22.75
C ALA A 141 26.36 12.96 22.64
N LEU A 142 26.41 14.18 22.10
CA LEU A 142 25.22 15.00 21.88
C LEU A 142 24.25 14.31 20.90
N TYR A 143 24.77 13.69 19.84
CA TYR A 143 23.96 12.99 18.86
C TYR A 143 23.28 11.75 19.45
N LEU A 144 24.02 10.90 20.16
CA LEU A 144 23.47 9.71 20.80
C LEU A 144 22.40 10.06 21.85
N LEU A 145 22.65 11.10 22.68
CA LEU A 145 21.65 11.58 23.63
C LEU A 145 20.40 12.13 22.93
N ALA A 146 20.57 12.85 21.83
CA ALA A 146 19.45 13.36 21.04
C ALA A 146 18.59 12.21 20.49
N GLU A 147 19.21 11.18 19.91
CA GLU A 147 18.49 10.02 19.40
C GLU A 147 17.80 9.21 20.50
N MET A 148 18.49 8.99 21.64
CA MET A 148 17.90 8.28 22.77
C MET A 148 16.65 8.99 23.29
N ASN A 149 16.72 10.31 23.42
CA ASN A 149 15.57 11.13 23.86
C ASN A 149 14.45 11.23 22.80
N PHE A 150 14.79 11.18 21.52
CA PHE A 150 13.80 11.27 20.44
C PHE A 150 13.07 9.95 20.21
N TYR A 151 13.80 8.85 19.98
CA TYR A 151 13.22 7.55 19.64
C TYR A 151 12.91 6.67 20.85
N GLY A 152 13.49 6.96 22.01
CA GLY A 152 13.40 6.08 23.17
C GLY A 152 14.24 4.81 23.01
N ASN A 153 15.39 4.92 22.34
CA ASN A 153 16.29 3.78 22.14
C ASN A 153 16.74 3.17 23.48
N TYR A 154 16.96 1.88 23.51
CA TYR A 154 17.34 1.13 24.72
C TYR A 154 16.32 1.22 25.87
N THR A 155 15.06 1.45 25.60
CA THR A 155 13.99 1.70 26.59
C THR A 155 14.18 2.98 27.41
N TYR A 156 14.96 3.93 26.90
CA TYR A 156 15.12 5.24 27.50
C TYR A 156 13.83 6.05 27.38
N PRO A 157 13.38 6.77 28.41
CA PRO A 157 12.18 7.60 28.30
C PRO A 157 12.34 8.69 27.23
N ARG A 158 11.31 8.88 26.41
CA ARG A 158 11.32 9.92 25.37
C ARG A 158 11.13 11.29 25.98
N ASP A 159 12.04 12.22 25.68
CA ASP A 159 11.90 13.65 25.98
C ASP A 159 12.24 14.46 24.73
N LEU A 160 11.20 14.88 24.02
CA LEU A 160 11.35 15.60 22.77
C LEU A 160 11.96 16.99 22.93
N LYS A 161 11.85 17.58 24.15
CA LYS A 161 12.43 18.87 24.42
C LYS A 161 13.95 18.75 24.61
N VAL A 162 14.41 17.81 25.40
CA VAL A 162 15.84 17.53 25.57
C VAL A 162 16.46 17.10 24.23
N ALA A 163 15.77 16.27 23.45
CA ALA A 163 16.20 15.91 22.11
C ALA A 163 16.38 17.14 21.21
N PHE A 164 15.41 18.07 21.23
CA PHE A 164 15.50 19.32 20.49
C PHE A 164 16.71 20.14 20.88
N ASP A 165 16.97 20.32 22.18
CA ASP A 165 18.09 21.14 22.69
C ASP A 165 19.44 20.56 22.24
N HIS A 166 19.62 19.25 22.26
CA HIS A 166 20.81 18.57 21.75
C HIS A 166 20.95 18.71 20.24
N TYR A 167 19.88 18.44 19.45
CA TYR A 167 19.91 18.65 18.01
C TYR A 167 20.14 20.10 17.63
N HIS A 168 19.57 21.04 18.38
CA HIS A 168 19.77 22.48 18.13
C HIS A 168 21.22 22.88 18.32
N THR A 169 21.86 22.40 19.38
CA THR A 169 23.29 22.64 19.64
C THR A 169 24.14 22.04 18.50
N LEU A 170 23.87 20.81 18.13
CA LEU A 170 24.58 20.13 17.00
C LEU A 170 24.38 20.87 15.68
N ALA A 171 23.16 21.34 15.39
CA ALA A 171 22.84 22.02 14.15
C ALA A 171 23.47 23.42 14.07
N THR A 172 23.48 24.18 15.18
CA THR A 172 23.90 25.58 15.18
C THR A 172 25.38 25.77 15.47
N VAL A 173 25.95 25.01 16.40
CA VAL A 173 27.36 25.13 16.81
C VAL A 173 28.26 24.26 15.93
N HIS A 174 27.83 23.03 15.63
CA HIS A 174 28.66 22.06 14.89
C HIS A 174 28.27 21.90 13.43
N GLY A 175 27.17 22.52 13.00
CA GLY A 175 26.70 22.44 11.63
C GLY A 175 26.32 21.02 11.15
N ASN A 176 26.01 20.10 12.07
CA ASN A 176 25.71 18.71 11.73
C ASN A 176 24.46 18.62 10.85
N ARG A 177 24.59 18.02 9.66
CA ARG A 177 23.53 17.89 8.65
C ARG A 177 22.29 17.15 9.15
N THR A 178 22.49 16.03 9.88
CA THR A 178 21.38 15.24 10.45
C THR A 178 20.61 16.03 11.48
N ALA A 179 21.33 16.75 12.37
CA ALA A 179 20.72 17.60 13.36
C ALA A 179 19.95 18.77 12.71
N GLN A 180 20.50 19.37 11.64
CA GLN A 180 19.78 20.39 10.87
C GLN A 180 18.48 19.85 10.27
N TYR A 181 18.49 18.63 9.71
CA TYR A 181 17.29 17.97 9.24
C TYR A 181 16.27 17.80 10.37
N MET A 182 16.67 17.29 11.52
CA MET A 182 15.79 17.08 12.68
C MET A 182 15.21 18.41 13.19
N ILE A 183 15.99 19.46 13.29
CA ILE A 183 15.49 20.81 13.65
C ILE A 183 14.49 21.31 12.61
N GLY A 184 14.75 21.09 11.33
CA GLY A 184 13.80 21.35 10.25
C GLY A 184 12.47 20.61 10.47
N LEU A 185 12.51 19.36 10.89
CA LEU A 185 11.33 18.54 11.22
C LEU A 185 10.53 19.13 12.39
N TYR A 186 11.20 19.53 13.47
CA TYR A 186 10.54 20.17 14.62
C TYR A 186 9.80 21.46 14.22
N TYR A 187 10.44 22.32 13.41
CA TYR A 187 9.78 23.53 12.92
C TYR A 187 8.68 23.25 11.90
N ALA A 188 8.80 22.20 11.08
CA ALA A 188 7.77 21.84 10.10
C ALA A 188 6.48 21.38 10.76
N THR A 189 6.57 20.64 11.85
CA THR A 189 5.47 19.88 12.44
C THR A 189 5.04 20.40 13.82
N GLY A 190 5.94 21.03 14.57
CA GLY A 190 5.71 21.39 15.97
C GLY A 190 5.59 20.18 16.90
N ILE A 191 6.29 19.09 16.59
CA ILE A 191 6.25 17.83 17.36
C ILE A 191 6.46 18.10 18.85
N GLY A 192 5.61 17.46 19.68
CA GLY A 192 5.70 17.56 21.13
C GLY A 192 5.41 18.94 21.70
N HIS A 193 4.93 19.89 20.86
CA HIS A 193 4.73 21.29 21.24
C HIS A 193 5.98 22.00 21.79
N VAL A 194 7.17 21.48 21.44
CA VAL A 194 8.46 22.04 21.87
C VAL A 194 8.69 23.40 21.24
N VAL A 195 8.37 23.56 19.97
CA VAL A 195 8.46 24.79 19.20
C VAL A 195 7.17 25.02 18.41
N ALA A 196 6.84 26.31 18.21
CA ALA A 196 5.74 26.67 17.35
C ALA A 196 6.08 26.29 15.88
N PRO A 197 5.13 25.69 15.11
CA PRO A 197 5.35 25.38 13.70
C PRO A 197 5.72 26.64 12.90
N ASP A 198 6.86 26.58 12.19
CA ASP A 198 7.37 27.65 11.35
C ASP A 198 7.92 27.06 10.06
N GLN A 199 7.15 27.15 9.00
CA GLN A 199 7.50 26.56 7.72
C GLN A 199 8.70 27.23 7.04
N ALA A 200 8.95 28.51 7.33
CA ALA A 200 10.09 29.25 6.79
C ALA A 200 11.40 28.79 7.44
N LYS A 201 11.41 28.64 8.77
CA LYS A 201 12.57 28.07 9.49
C LYS A 201 12.80 26.63 9.10
N ALA A 202 11.74 25.84 8.94
CA ALA A 202 11.83 24.47 8.47
C ALA A 202 12.53 24.40 7.10
N LEU A 203 12.10 25.25 6.14
CA LEU A 203 12.72 25.33 4.83
C LEU A 203 14.21 25.70 4.92
N LEU A 204 14.56 26.65 5.79
CA LEU A 204 15.96 27.09 5.99
C LEU A 204 16.84 25.94 6.48
N TYR A 205 16.43 25.25 7.54
CA TYR A 205 17.21 24.15 8.11
C TYR A 205 17.29 22.96 7.17
N TYR A 206 16.22 22.61 6.47
CA TYR A 206 16.26 21.59 5.43
C TYR A 206 17.21 21.98 4.29
N THR A 207 17.27 23.27 3.92
CA THR A 207 18.18 23.73 2.88
C THR A 207 19.63 23.58 3.32
N PHE A 208 19.97 23.91 4.55
CA PHE A 208 21.33 23.72 5.08
C PHE A 208 21.72 22.23 5.09
N ALA A 209 20.83 21.36 5.54
CA ALA A 209 21.06 19.93 5.54
C ALA A 209 21.20 19.37 4.12
N ALA A 210 20.36 19.78 3.18
CA ALA A 210 20.40 19.36 1.79
C ALA A 210 21.65 19.86 1.05
N MET A 211 22.15 21.06 1.37
CA MET A 211 23.41 21.56 0.83
C MET A 211 24.60 20.72 1.28
N GLN A 212 24.53 20.12 2.45
CA GLN A 212 25.53 19.19 2.97
C GLN A 212 25.29 17.73 2.52
N GLY A 213 24.36 17.50 1.61
CA GLY A 213 24.10 16.19 1.02
C GLY A 213 23.28 15.23 1.90
N ASP A 214 22.51 15.72 2.89
CA ASP A 214 21.55 14.90 3.61
C ASP A 214 20.39 14.50 2.68
N THR A 215 20.29 13.22 2.36
CA THR A 215 19.35 12.70 1.36
C THR A 215 17.88 12.91 1.77
N ARG A 216 17.58 12.85 3.07
CA ARG A 216 16.24 13.10 3.62
C ARG A 216 15.84 14.55 3.41
N ALA A 217 16.79 15.46 3.65
CA ALA A 217 16.60 16.89 3.44
C ALA A 217 16.44 17.22 1.94
N GLU A 218 17.21 16.57 1.07
CA GLU A 218 17.05 16.72 -0.40
C GLU A 218 15.65 16.30 -0.85
N MET A 219 15.14 15.16 -0.35
CA MET A 219 13.76 14.74 -0.59
C MET A 219 12.73 15.76 -0.10
N ALA A 220 12.88 16.23 1.16
CA ALA A 220 11.97 17.20 1.76
C ALA A 220 11.93 18.52 0.98
N ILE A 221 13.07 19.03 0.54
CA ILE A 221 13.17 20.24 -0.28
C ILE A 221 12.57 20.02 -1.67
N GLY A 222 12.90 18.89 -2.31
CA GLY A 222 12.30 18.50 -3.60
C GLY A 222 10.77 18.52 -3.53
N TYR A 223 10.20 17.88 -2.50
CA TYR A 223 8.76 17.87 -2.27
C TYR A 223 8.19 19.29 -2.00
N ARG A 224 8.88 20.13 -1.22
CA ARG A 224 8.44 21.49 -0.93
C ARG A 224 8.39 22.37 -2.17
N HIS A 225 9.40 22.31 -3.03
CA HIS A 225 9.39 23.00 -4.33
C HIS A 225 8.33 22.45 -5.28
N HIS A 226 8.11 21.13 -5.29
CA HIS A 226 7.06 20.50 -6.11
C HIS A 226 5.66 20.92 -5.66
N SER A 227 5.39 20.91 -4.36
CA SER A 227 4.07 21.17 -3.79
C SER A 227 3.78 22.64 -3.50
N GLY A 228 4.81 23.50 -3.46
CA GLY A 228 4.68 24.91 -3.11
C GLY A 228 4.49 25.13 -1.60
N ILE A 229 5.23 24.40 -0.74
CA ILE A 229 5.17 24.53 0.72
C ILE A 229 6.27 25.49 1.19
N ALA A 230 5.89 26.63 1.75
CA ALA A 230 6.77 27.72 2.18
C ALA A 230 7.65 28.32 1.06
N THR A 231 7.46 27.92 -0.15
CA THR A 231 8.19 28.41 -1.34
C THR A 231 7.25 28.33 -2.55
N PRO A 232 7.37 29.17 -3.57
CA PRO A 232 6.64 29.01 -4.82
C PRO A 232 6.96 27.67 -5.47
N LYS A 233 5.99 27.10 -6.18
CA LYS A 233 6.23 25.89 -6.99
C LYS A 233 7.31 26.17 -8.02
N ASN A 234 8.37 25.36 -8.01
CA ASN A 234 9.48 25.46 -8.93
C ASN A 234 9.88 24.05 -9.40
N CYS A 235 9.51 23.74 -10.64
CA CYS A 235 9.78 22.45 -11.23
C CYS A 235 11.29 22.17 -11.35
N GLU A 236 12.10 23.14 -11.77
CA GLU A 236 13.53 22.97 -11.98
C GLU A 236 14.26 22.71 -10.67
N ALA A 237 13.95 23.49 -9.62
CA ALA A 237 14.52 23.25 -8.30
C ALA A 237 14.10 21.88 -7.76
N ALA A 238 12.84 21.51 -7.87
CA ALA A 238 12.37 20.20 -7.46
C ALA A 238 13.06 19.06 -8.20
N SER A 239 13.17 19.16 -9.53
CA SER A 239 13.85 18.17 -10.37
C SER A 239 15.32 18.01 -9.97
N LYS A 240 16.03 19.12 -9.68
CA LYS A 240 17.44 19.09 -9.27
C LYS A 240 17.63 18.32 -7.97
N TYR A 241 16.78 18.52 -6.96
CA TYR A 241 16.87 17.80 -5.69
C TYR A 241 16.47 16.33 -5.84
N TYR A 242 15.39 16.03 -6.53
CA TYR A 242 15.01 14.64 -6.79
C TYR A 242 16.02 13.88 -7.64
N LYS A 243 16.66 14.56 -8.62
CA LYS A 243 17.77 13.98 -9.39
C LYS A 243 18.92 13.56 -8.48
N ARG A 244 19.36 14.41 -7.55
CA ARG A 244 20.42 14.05 -6.60
C ARG A 244 20.10 12.80 -5.78
N VAL A 245 18.86 12.69 -5.33
CA VAL A 245 18.40 11.50 -4.61
C VAL A 245 18.37 10.29 -5.55
N ALA A 246 17.87 10.46 -6.76
CA ALA A 246 17.81 9.40 -7.76
C ALA A 246 19.22 8.91 -8.16
N ASP A 247 20.20 9.84 -8.32
CA ASP A 247 21.59 9.49 -8.60
C ASP A 247 22.16 8.63 -7.46
N LYS A 248 22.00 9.05 -6.20
CA LYS A 248 22.43 8.25 -5.03
C LYS A 248 21.72 6.89 -4.96
N ALA A 249 20.43 6.84 -5.32
CA ALA A 249 19.67 5.59 -5.38
C ALA A 249 20.23 4.64 -6.43
N MET A 250 20.58 5.15 -7.60
CA MET A 250 21.17 4.36 -8.68
C MET A 250 22.59 3.91 -8.36
N ASP A 251 23.39 4.76 -7.72
CA ASP A 251 24.73 4.40 -7.27
C ASP A 251 24.68 3.28 -6.21
N TRP A 252 23.75 3.38 -5.28
CA TRP A 252 23.50 2.32 -4.29
C TRP A 252 23.05 1.01 -4.98
N TYR A 253 22.11 1.11 -5.92
CA TYR A 253 21.64 -0.06 -6.66
C TYR A 253 22.79 -0.76 -7.41
N ARG A 254 23.61 0.01 -8.11
CA ARG A 254 24.75 -0.50 -8.90
C ARG A 254 25.91 -1.00 -8.05
N SER A 255 26.04 -0.56 -6.79
CA SER A 255 27.05 -1.07 -5.86
C SER A 255 26.79 -2.50 -5.39
N GLY A 256 25.62 -3.05 -5.72
CA GLY A 256 25.24 -4.41 -5.38
C GLY A 256 25.91 -5.50 -6.21
N PRO A 257 25.56 -6.75 -5.92
CA PRO A 257 25.99 -7.90 -6.71
C PRO A 257 25.42 -7.83 -8.14
N PRO A 258 25.89 -8.67 -9.09
CA PRO A 258 25.40 -8.66 -10.47
C PRO A 258 23.86 -8.64 -10.55
N GLY A 259 23.31 -7.71 -11.34
CA GLY A 259 21.86 -7.44 -11.39
C GLY A 259 21.35 -6.50 -10.30
N GLY A 260 22.23 -5.78 -9.61
CA GLY A 260 21.90 -4.70 -8.68
C GLY A 260 21.45 -5.14 -7.28
N MET A 261 21.29 -4.17 -6.40
CA MET A 261 20.70 -4.41 -5.06
C MET A 261 19.22 -4.76 -5.14
N ALA A 262 18.73 -5.54 -4.21
CA ALA A 262 17.31 -5.82 -4.14
C ALA A 262 16.59 -4.67 -3.42
N TRP A 263 15.55 -4.15 -4.06
CA TRP A 263 14.66 -3.16 -3.45
C TRP A 263 13.54 -3.90 -2.70
N VAL A 264 13.39 -3.58 -1.43
CA VAL A 264 12.22 -4.00 -0.65
C VAL A 264 11.37 -2.76 -0.42
N VAL A 265 10.11 -2.80 -0.86
CA VAL A 265 9.16 -1.72 -0.66
C VAL A 265 8.37 -2.00 0.61
N GLU A 266 8.62 -1.20 1.63
CA GLU A 266 7.96 -1.30 2.93
C GLU A 266 6.80 -0.32 3.08
N SER A 267 6.70 0.66 2.18
CA SER A 267 5.69 1.71 2.25
C SER A 267 4.29 1.17 1.98
N TYR A 268 3.35 1.43 2.87
CA TYR A 268 1.93 1.14 2.71
C TYR A 268 1.08 2.12 3.50
N ARG A 269 -0.24 2.09 3.30
CA ARG A 269 -1.19 2.81 4.14
C ARG A 269 -1.74 1.88 5.20
N ILE A 270 -1.63 2.26 6.46
CA ILE A 270 -2.17 1.52 7.60
C ILE A 270 -3.68 1.29 7.45
N ALA A 271 -4.39 2.31 6.98
CA ALA A 271 -5.83 2.27 6.79
C ALA A 271 -6.28 1.19 5.80
N ASP A 272 -5.47 0.87 4.78
CA ASP A 272 -5.82 -0.12 3.76
C ASP A 272 -5.98 -1.54 4.34
N GLU A 273 -5.26 -1.87 5.41
CA GLU A 273 -5.43 -3.14 6.14
C GLU A 273 -6.79 -3.26 6.85
N LEU A 274 -7.44 -2.13 7.08
CA LEU A 274 -8.75 -2.04 7.71
C LEU A 274 -9.88 -1.80 6.69
N GLY A 275 -9.60 -1.98 5.41
CA GLY A 275 -10.54 -1.68 4.32
C GLY A 275 -10.61 -0.20 3.96
N GLY A 276 -9.56 0.57 4.27
CA GLY A 276 -9.45 2.01 4.05
C GLY A 276 -9.82 2.86 5.27
N VAL A 277 -9.69 4.17 5.13
CA VAL A 277 -9.87 5.14 6.23
C VAL A 277 -11.28 5.07 6.86
N TYR A 278 -12.28 4.80 6.05
CA TYR A 278 -13.68 4.64 6.46
C TYR A 278 -14.10 3.18 6.63
N GLY A 279 -13.24 2.26 6.28
CA GLY A 279 -13.49 0.82 6.27
C GLY A 279 -14.13 0.31 4.98
N GLU A 280 -14.38 -0.98 4.93
CA GLU A 280 -14.98 -1.67 3.79
C GLU A 280 -16.35 -1.06 3.44
N GLY A 281 -16.66 -0.92 2.17
CA GLY A 281 -17.93 -0.37 1.69
C GLY A 281 -18.04 1.15 1.69
N ALA A 282 -17.11 1.86 2.32
CA ALA A 282 -17.15 3.32 2.42
C ALA A 282 -15.92 3.99 1.78
N SER A 283 -14.73 3.41 1.98
CA SER A 283 -13.48 3.95 1.46
C SER A 283 -13.33 3.79 -0.04
N ALA A 284 -12.68 4.75 -0.68
CA ALA A 284 -12.33 4.67 -2.09
C ALA A 284 -11.31 3.55 -2.38
N SER A 285 -10.48 3.17 -1.40
CA SER A 285 -9.56 2.04 -1.51
C SER A 285 -10.27 0.68 -1.58
N SER A 286 -11.48 0.57 -1.04
CA SER A 286 -12.34 -0.60 -1.18
C SER A 286 -13.32 -0.51 -2.36
N ALA A 287 -13.40 0.66 -3.00
CA ALA A 287 -14.18 0.92 -4.22
C ALA A 287 -13.25 0.99 -5.45
N GLY A 288 -13.78 0.81 -6.64
CA GLY A 288 -13.09 1.01 -7.90
C GLY A 288 -12.86 -0.26 -8.70
N MET A 289 -12.19 -0.15 -9.85
CA MET A 289 -12.03 -1.26 -10.81
C MET A 289 -11.36 -2.51 -10.23
N ASN A 290 -10.52 -2.35 -9.21
CA ASN A 290 -9.88 -3.48 -8.54
C ASN A 290 -10.79 -4.10 -7.45
N ALA A 291 -11.69 -3.33 -6.86
CA ALA A 291 -12.65 -3.84 -5.88
C ALA A 291 -13.72 -4.73 -6.53
N ILE A 292 -14.13 -4.42 -7.77
CA ILE A 292 -15.08 -5.22 -8.54
C ILE A 292 -14.50 -6.57 -8.94
N LYS A 293 -13.16 -6.65 -9.13
CA LYS A 293 -12.46 -7.89 -9.52
C LYS A 293 -12.05 -8.75 -8.32
N VAL A 294 -12.04 -8.20 -7.13
CA VAL A 294 -11.68 -8.93 -5.92
C VAL A 294 -12.95 -9.55 -5.35
N SER A 295 -13.20 -10.81 -5.70
CA SER A 295 -14.20 -11.63 -5.01
C SER A 295 -14.00 -11.51 -3.50
N PRO A 296 -15.07 -11.50 -2.68
CA PRO A 296 -14.94 -11.55 -1.21
C PRO A 296 -14.09 -12.71 -0.71
N ASN A 297 -13.91 -13.72 -1.54
CA ASN A 297 -13.05 -14.87 -1.30
C ASN A 297 -11.66 -14.74 -1.96
N SER A 298 -11.31 -13.61 -2.57
CA SER A 298 -9.99 -13.46 -3.17
C SER A 298 -8.93 -13.26 -2.10
N ASP A 299 -7.79 -13.93 -2.30
CA ASP A 299 -6.64 -13.93 -1.39
C ASP A 299 -5.91 -12.57 -1.31
N ALA A 300 -6.37 -11.56 -2.03
CA ALA A 300 -5.77 -10.23 -2.03
C ALA A 300 -5.75 -9.56 -0.64
N ASN A 301 -6.66 -9.97 0.25
CA ASN A 301 -6.73 -9.52 1.65
C ASN A 301 -6.21 -10.58 2.64
N ALA A 302 -5.71 -11.71 2.16
CA ALA A 302 -5.15 -12.73 3.04
C ALA A 302 -3.87 -12.19 3.68
N ALA A 303 -3.71 -12.41 4.99
CA ALA A 303 -2.46 -12.11 5.64
C ALA A 303 -1.35 -12.97 5.03
N ILE A 304 -0.16 -12.41 4.86
CA ILE A 304 0.98 -13.13 4.25
C ILE A 304 1.25 -14.47 4.96
N ASP A 305 1.00 -14.54 6.24
CA ASP A 305 1.14 -15.77 7.03
C ASP A 305 0.17 -16.86 6.55
N ASP A 306 -1.08 -16.49 6.26
CA ASP A 306 -2.12 -17.43 5.80
C ASP A 306 -1.77 -17.96 4.39
N VAL A 307 -1.24 -17.08 3.52
CA VAL A 307 -0.76 -17.46 2.18
C VAL A 307 0.42 -18.42 2.27
N ILE A 308 1.37 -18.16 3.16
CA ILE A 308 2.54 -19.02 3.38
C ILE A 308 2.08 -20.39 3.90
N GLU A 309 1.17 -20.43 4.88
CA GLU A 309 0.64 -21.67 5.43
C GLU A 309 -0.05 -22.50 4.35
N TYR A 310 -0.89 -21.89 3.55
CA TYR A 310 -1.56 -22.57 2.42
C TYR A 310 -0.55 -23.13 1.41
N LEU A 311 0.40 -22.29 0.96
CA LEU A 311 1.43 -22.72 0.01
C LEU A 311 2.33 -23.81 0.59
N ASP A 312 2.63 -23.78 1.89
CA ASP A 312 3.44 -24.82 2.54
C ASP A 312 2.70 -26.16 2.58
N LEU A 313 1.41 -26.14 2.90
CA LEU A 313 0.55 -27.33 2.83
C LEU A 313 0.53 -27.92 1.42
N MET A 314 0.37 -27.10 0.38
CA MET A 314 0.38 -27.54 -1.00
C MET A 314 1.75 -28.06 -1.44
N SER A 315 2.83 -27.41 -0.99
CA SER A 315 4.20 -27.86 -1.23
C SER A 315 4.47 -29.22 -0.60
N GLN A 316 3.96 -29.48 0.63
CA GLN A 316 4.05 -30.78 1.30
C GLN A 316 3.27 -31.87 0.57
N LYS A 317 2.12 -31.54 -0.02
CA LYS A 317 1.36 -32.47 -0.90
C LYS A 317 2.06 -32.76 -2.23
N GLY A 318 3.17 -32.07 -2.53
CA GLY A 318 3.97 -32.32 -3.71
C GLY A 318 3.70 -31.39 -4.89
N ASP A 319 3.03 -30.25 -4.66
CA ASP A 319 2.88 -29.23 -5.67
C ASP A 319 4.21 -28.49 -5.91
N ALA A 320 4.66 -28.52 -7.17
CA ALA A 320 5.89 -27.85 -7.58
C ALA A 320 5.70 -26.33 -7.74
N LYS A 321 4.50 -25.88 -8.16
CA LYS A 321 4.18 -24.47 -8.28
C LYS A 321 4.16 -23.81 -6.90
N ALA A 322 3.49 -24.44 -5.92
CA ALA A 322 3.48 -23.94 -4.54
C ALA A 322 4.88 -23.86 -3.94
N SER A 323 5.71 -24.91 -4.16
CA SER A 323 7.12 -24.90 -3.72
C SER A 323 7.92 -23.77 -4.39
N TYR A 324 7.70 -23.52 -5.68
CA TYR A 324 8.34 -22.43 -6.42
C TYR A 324 7.91 -21.05 -5.88
N ASN A 325 6.61 -20.84 -5.67
CA ASN A 325 6.08 -19.58 -5.16
C ASN A 325 6.60 -19.29 -3.75
N LEU A 326 6.67 -20.29 -2.86
CA LEU A 326 7.32 -20.15 -1.55
C LEU A 326 8.79 -19.74 -1.69
N GLY A 327 9.53 -20.41 -2.59
CA GLY A 327 10.92 -20.04 -2.88
C GLY A 327 11.04 -18.58 -3.31
N ARG A 328 10.14 -18.10 -4.18
CA ARG A 328 10.12 -16.72 -4.63
C ARG A 328 9.80 -15.73 -3.51
N ILE A 329 8.76 -16.00 -2.72
CA ILE A 329 8.35 -15.15 -1.59
C ILE A 329 9.50 -15.00 -0.59
N TYR A 330 10.16 -16.10 -0.21
CA TYR A 330 11.32 -16.04 0.71
C TYR A 330 12.55 -15.41 0.10
N TYR A 331 12.74 -15.53 -1.23
CA TYR A 331 13.87 -14.92 -1.93
C TYR A 331 13.73 -13.40 -2.07
N GLU A 332 12.56 -12.93 -2.47
CA GLU A 332 12.29 -11.51 -2.69
C GLU A 332 12.07 -10.78 -1.37
N GLY A 333 11.46 -11.46 -0.39
CA GLY A 333 10.91 -10.83 0.79
C GLY A 333 9.66 -10.01 0.45
N GLN A 334 8.81 -9.83 1.40
CA GLN A 334 7.65 -8.96 1.28
C GLN A 334 7.46 -8.20 2.59
N ARG A 335 6.59 -7.19 2.57
CA ARG A 335 6.24 -6.48 3.78
C ARG A 335 5.78 -7.46 4.88
N GLY A 336 6.41 -7.36 6.05
CA GLY A 336 6.15 -8.24 7.19
C GLY A 336 6.80 -9.62 7.11
N LEU A 337 7.54 -9.90 6.03
CA LEU A 337 8.31 -11.13 5.85
C LEU A 337 9.72 -10.80 5.39
N ASP A 338 10.69 -10.96 6.28
CA ASP A 338 12.09 -10.79 5.92
C ASP A 338 12.55 -11.84 4.89
N ARG A 339 13.52 -11.46 4.06
CA ARG A 339 14.16 -12.38 3.12
C ARG A 339 14.82 -13.52 3.86
N ASP A 340 14.44 -14.76 3.54
CA ASP A 340 15.10 -15.97 4.01
C ASP A 340 15.67 -16.75 2.83
N LEU A 341 16.95 -16.52 2.56
CA LEU A 341 17.63 -17.10 1.41
C LEU A 341 17.88 -18.61 1.58
N ASP A 342 17.96 -19.12 2.80
CA ASP A 342 18.12 -20.55 3.06
C ASP A 342 16.83 -21.32 2.78
N LEU A 343 15.69 -20.79 3.21
CA LEU A 343 14.39 -21.35 2.86
C LEU A 343 14.12 -21.24 1.36
N ALA A 344 14.39 -20.11 0.75
CA ALA A 344 14.25 -19.93 -0.70
C ALA A 344 15.05 -20.98 -1.47
N ARG A 345 16.32 -21.16 -1.10
CA ARG A 345 17.20 -22.19 -1.67
C ARG A 345 16.60 -23.58 -1.55
N LYS A 346 16.13 -23.94 -0.34
CA LYS A 346 15.51 -25.24 -0.07
C LYS A 346 14.37 -25.53 -1.02
N TYR A 347 13.45 -24.58 -1.19
CA TYR A 347 12.29 -24.75 -2.04
C TYR A 347 12.64 -24.80 -3.53
N PHE A 348 13.51 -23.92 -4.04
CA PHE A 348 13.95 -23.98 -5.44
C PHE A 348 14.66 -25.29 -5.77
N PHE A 349 15.57 -25.74 -4.90
CA PHE A 349 16.22 -27.04 -5.10
C PHE A 349 15.25 -28.22 -4.96
N ALA A 350 14.20 -28.12 -4.15
CA ALA A 350 13.16 -29.15 -4.08
C ALA A 350 12.42 -29.30 -5.40
N VAL A 351 12.10 -28.19 -6.06
CA VAL A 351 11.50 -28.18 -7.40
C VAL A 351 12.48 -28.73 -8.43
N ALA A 352 13.72 -28.22 -8.46
CA ALA A 352 14.72 -28.63 -9.45
C ALA A 352 15.03 -30.12 -9.40
N LYS A 353 15.12 -30.72 -8.18
CA LYS A 353 15.39 -32.14 -7.97
C LYS A 353 14.26 -33.08 -8.47
N ARG A 354 13.07 -32.57 -8.69
CA ARG A 354 11.95 -33.35 -9.26
C ARG A 354 12.08 -33.52 -10.77
N TYR A 355 12.86 -32.64 -11.42
CA TYR A 355 13.03 -32.66 -12.87
C TYR A 355 14.45 -33.06 -13.29
N TRP A 356 15.51 -32.59 -12.60
CA TRP A 356 16.88 -32.96 -12.91
C TRP A 356 17.51 -33.86 -11.85
N ARG A 357 18.27 -34.85 -12.30
CA ARG A 357 19.20 -35.61 -11.45
C ARG A 357 20.41 -34.76 -11.08
N LYS A 358 21.20 -35.23 -10.10
CA LYS A 358 22.44 -34.55 -9.67
C LYS A 358 23.43 -34.36 -10.82
N ASP A 359 23.51 -35.29 -11.76
CA ASP A 359 24.33 -35.24 -12.98
C ASP A 359 23.79 -34.31 -14.06
N GLY A 360 22.65 -33.68 -13.87
CA GLY A 360 22.03 -32.76 -14.80
C GLY A 360 21.13 -33.40 -15.84
N ARG A 361 20.97 -34.72 -15.83
CA ARG A 361 20.08 -35.41 -16.76
C ARG A 361 18.63 -35.26 -16.29
N ILE A 362 17.69 -35.20 -17.26
CA ILE A 362 16.27 -35.15 -17.01
C ILE A 362 15.79 -36.50 -16.47
N ILE A 363 14.88 -36.51 -15.53
CA ILE A 363 14.23 -37.69 -14.96
C ILE A 363 13.16 -38.17 -15.97
N GLU A 364 13.23 -39.43 -16.41
CA GLU A 364 12.37 -39.97 -17.46
C GLU A 364 10.87 -40.01 -17.06
N ASN A 365 10.59 -40.25 -15.78
CA ASN A 365 9.22 -40.32 -15.25
C ASN A 365 8.87 -39.05 -14.44
N HIS A 366 9.01 -37.87 -15.00
CA HIS A 366 8.59 -36.63 -14.35
C HIS A 366 7.09 -36.34 -14.63
N LYS A 367 6.48 -35.63 -13.69
CA LYS A 367 5.08 -35.20 -13.83
C LYS A 367 4.99 -34.16 -14.98
N GLN A 368 4.02 -34.32 -15.87
CA GLN A 368 3.79 -33.42 -16.99
C GLN A 368 3.52 -31.98 -16.45
N GLY A 369 4.10 -30.96 -17.09
CA GLY A 369 3.95 -29.54 -16.68
C GLY A 369 4.98 -29.06 -15.63
N ILE A 370 5.83 -29.93 -15.06
CA ILE A 370 6.86 -29.53 -14.13
C ILE A 370 8.03 -28.82 -14.83
N GLU A 371 8.20 -29.01 -16.13
CA GLU A 371 9.32 -28.51 -16.91
C GLU A 371 9.45 -26.98 -16.80
N LYS A 372 8.33 -26.27 -17.05
CA LYS A 372 8.28 -24.80 -16.95
C LYS A 372 8.61 -24.31 -15.52
N THR A 373 8.05 -24.98 -14.51
CA THR A 373 8.29 -24.59 -13.12
C THR A 373 9.74 -24.88 -12.69
N ALA A 374 10.29 -26.01 -13.16
CA ALA A 374 11.68 -26.37 -12.88
C ALA A 374 12.64 -25.40 -13.58
N SER A 375 12.36 -24.95 -14.81
CA SER A 375 13.19 -23.98 -15.52
C SER A 375 13.18 -22.62 -14.82
N LYS A 376 12.01 -22.13 -14.38
CA LYS A 376 11.91 -20.93 -13.55
C LYS A 376 12.72 -21.06 -12.25
N ALA A 377 12.64 -22.22 -11.58
CA ALA A 377 13.46 -22.48 -10.38
C ALA A 377 14.96 -22.52 -10.70
N ALA A 378 15.36 -23.05 -11.87
CA ALA A 378 16.76 -23.03 -12.30
C ALA A 378 17.27 -21.59 -12.51
N GLY A 379 16.44 -20.70 -13.04
CA GLY A 379 16.75 -19.27 -13.18
C GLY A 379 17.05 -18.61 -11.83
N PHE A 380 16.23 -18.87 -10.82
CA PHE A 380 16.50 -18.37 -9.47
C PHE A 380 17.75 -18.98 -8.83
N ILE A 381 17.97 -20.29 -8.98
CA ILE A 381 19.19 -20.94 -8.49
C ILE A 381 20.43 -20.36 -9.19
N GLY A 382 20.37 -20.18 -10.51
CA GLY A 382 21.43 -19.53 -11.27
C GLY A 382 21.72 -18.11 -10.77
N ARG A 383 20.67 -17.33 -10.50
CA ARG A 383 20.78 -15.99 -9.92
C ARG A 383 21.39 -16.02 -8.52
N MET A 384 21.02 -16.99 -7.68
CA MET A 384 21.61 -17.14 -6.34
C MET A 384 23.12 -17.37 -6.42
N TYR A 385 23.60 -18.25 -7.32
CA TYR A 385 25.02 -18.49 -7.51
C TYR A 385 25.75 -17.32 -8.17
N LEU A 386 25.10 -16.60 -9.09
CA LEU A 386 25.67 -15.40 -9.73
C LEU A 386 25.93 -14.30 -8.72
N ARG A 387 25.02 -14.12 -7.79
CA ARG A 387 25.03 -13.02 -6.80
C ARG A 387 25.70 -13.39 -5.47
N GLY A 388 25.76 -14.67 -5.14
CA GLY A 388 26.14 -15.13 -3.81
C GLY A 388 24.99 -15.01 -2.77
N ASP A 389 23.72 -15.02 -3.22
CA ASP A 389 22.57 -14.89 -2.34
C ASP A 389 22.30 -16.23 -1.63
N GLY A 390 22.66 -16.34 -0.35
CA GLY A 390 22.48 -17.55 0.47
C GLY A 390 23.34 -18.77 0.05
N VAL A 391 24.26 -18.56 -0.88
CA VAL A 391 25.25 -19.54 -1.34
C VAL A 391 26.57 -18.82 -1.64
N ASP A 392 27.67 -19.55 -1.64
CA ASP A 392 28.94 -19.01 -2.11
C ASP A 392 28.83 -18.66 -3.60
N GLN A 393 29.31 -17.47 -3.98
CA GLN A 393 29.28 -17.03 -5.36
C GLN A 393 30.08 -17.99 -6.24
N SER A 394 29.47 -18.49 -7.31
CA SER A 394 30.10 -19.38 -8.27
C SER A 394 29.53 -19.17 -9.68
N PHE A 395 30.31 -18.53 -10.52
CA PHE A 395 29.92 -18.26 -11.90
C PHE A 395 29.75 -19.56 -12.74
N ASP A 396 30.53 -20.59 -12.49
CA ASP A 396 30.38 -21.89 -13.17
C ASP A 396 29.08 -22.57 -12.83
N GLN A 397 28.64 -22.52 -11.58
CA GLN A 397 27.35 -23.07 -11.15
C GLN A 397 26.22 -22.22 -11.72
N ALA A 398 26.33 -20.90 -11.66
CA ALA A 398 25.34 -19.97 -12.22
C ALA A 398 25.11 -20.29 -13.70
N LYS A 399 26.19 -20.39 -14.49
CA LYS A 399 26.12 -20.72 -15.91
C LYS A 399 25.38 -22.02 -16.17
N ARG A 400 25.74 -23.12 -15.46
CA ARG A 400 25.10 -24.42 -15.61
C ARG A 400 23.59 -24.39 -15.31
N TRP A 401 23.19 -23.62 -14.29
CA TRP A 401 21.78 -23.50 -13.95
C TRP A 401 21.02 -22.64 -14.96
N PHE A 402 21.60 -21.55 -15.46
CA PHE A 402 21.00 -20.76 -16.52
C PHE A 402 20.86 -21.56 -17.81
N GLU A 403 21.87 -22.33 -18.22
CA GLU A 403 21.78 -23.20 -19.40
C GLU A 403 20.64 -24.22 -19.29
N ARG A 404 20.38 -24.77 -18.08
CA ARG A 404 19.25 -25.64 -17.81
C ARG A 404 17.90 -24.91 -17.95
N GLY A 405 17.80 -23.70 -17.44
CA GLY A 405 16.58 -22.89 -17.55
C GLY A 405 16.30 -22.47 -18.99
N ILE A 406 17.34 -22.09 -19.76
CA ILE A 406 17.22 -21.69 -21.16
C ILE A 406 16.68 -22.83 -22.04
N SER A 407 17.00 -24.09 -21.73
CA SER A 407 16.49 -25.23 -22.51
C SER A 407 14.97 -25.30 -22.62
N HIS A 408 14.25 -24.64 -21.71
CA HIS A 408 12.79 -24.53 -21.70
C HIS A 408 12.30 -23.07 -21.85
N GLY A 409 13.16 -22.18 -22.29
CA GLY A 409 12.81 -20.81 -22.64
C GLY A 409 12.65 -19.85 -21.47
N ASP A 410 13.19 -20.15 -20.28
CA ASP A 410 13.06 -19.27 -19.11
C ASP A 410 13.75 -17.92 -19.30
N ALA A 411 12.98 -16.83 -19.25
CA ALA A 411 13.45 -15.47 -19.48
C ALA A 411 14.49 -15.00 -18.45
N GLN A 412 14.33 -15.38 -17.20
CA GLN A 412 15.27 -15.04 -16.14
C GLN A 412 16.63 -15.70 -16.35
N SER A 413 16.65 -16.94 -16.83
CA SER A 413 17.86 -17.68 -17.18
C SER A 413 18.56 -17.06 -18.40
N GLN A 414 17.78 -16.66 -19.42
CA GLN A 414 18.30 -15.93 -20.59
C GLN A 414 18.95 -14.62 -20.17
N HIS A 415 18.28 -13.83 -19.36
CA HIS A 415 18.82 -12.59 -18.80
C HIS A 415 20.10 -12.82 -17.99
N GLY A 416 20.09 -13.79 -17.07
CA GLY A 416 21.24 -14.08 -16.21
C GLY A 416 22.48 -14.49 -17.01
N LEU A 417 22.32 -15.34 -18.02
CA LEU A 417 23.42 -15.71 -18.92
C LEU A 417 23.85 -14.53 -19.80
N GLY A 418 22.90 -13.69 -20.25
CA GLY A 418 23.18 -12.45 -20.95
C GLY A 418 24.06 -11.50 -20.14
N LEU A 419 23.78 -11.29 -18.86
CA LEU A 419 24.60 -10.51 -17.95
C LEU A 419 26.01 -11.09 -17.81
N MET A 420 26.12 -12.42 -17.68
CA MET A 420 27.42 -13.09 -17.59
C MET A 420 28.27 -12.84 -18.84
N MET A 421 27.65 -12.86 -20.01
CA MET A 421 28.36 -12.62 -21.28
C MET A 421 28.65 -11.13 -21.54
N LEU A 422 27.78 -10.23 -21.11
CA LEU A 422 27.95 -8.80 -21.25
C LEU A 422 29.12 -8.29 -20.41
N TYR A 423 29.15 -8.67 -19.13
CA TYR A 423 30.16 -8.19 -18.18
C TYR A 423 31.37 -9.11 -18.05
N GLY A 424 31.32 -10.33 -18.59
CA GLY A 424 32.41 -11.30 -18.54
C GLY A 424 32.49 -12.07 -17.21
N TYR A 425 31.38 -12.28 -16.53
CA TYR A 425 31.37 -13.06 -15.29
C TYR A 425 31.50 -14.56 -15.55
N GLY A 426 32.72 -15.10 -15.34
CA GLY A 426 33.04 -16.50 -15.58
C GLY A 426 32.90 -16.99 -17.04
N THR A 427 32.67 -16.06 -17.97
CA THR A 427 32.54 -16.33 -19.41
C THR A 427 33.28 -15.24 -20.19
N PRO A 428 33.81 -15.51 -21.38
CA PRO A 428 34.38 -14.45 -22.22
C PRO A 428 33.29 -13.46 -22.62
N LYS A 429 33.62 -12.17 -22.61
CA LYS A 429 32.69 -11.12 -23.03
C LYS A 429 32.26 -11.34 -24.49
N ASN A 430 30.97 -11.37 -24.70
CA ASN A 430 30.35 -11.47 -26.02
C ASN A 430 29.04 -10.66 -26.04
N VAL A 431 29.16 -9.42 -26.49
CA VAL A 431 28.01 -8.48 -26.51
C VAL A 431 26.91 -8.94 -27.48
N ALA A 432 27.30 -9.55 -28.63
CA ALA A 432 26.33 -9.99 -29.61
C ALA A 432 25.42 -11.10 -29.03
N MET A 433 26.01 -12.16 -28.45
CA MET A 433 25.23 -13.23 -27.82
C MET A 433 24.42 -12.72 -26.61
N ALA A 434 24.99 -11.79 -25.82
CA ALA A 434 24.26 -11.16 -24.72
C ALA A 434 23.02 -10.43 -25.25
N THR A 435 23.16 -9.66 -26.33
CA THR A 435 22.04 -8.95 -26.97
C THR A 435 20.95 -9.91 -27.45
N ASP A 436 21.31 -11.04 -28.06
CA ASP A 436 20.35 -12.04 -28.55
C ASP A 436 19.60 -12.68 -27.38
N LEU A 437 20.30 -12.99 -26.29
CA LEU A 437 19.68 -13.52 -25.08
C LEU A 437 18.74 -12.50 -24.41
N PHE A 438 19.13 -11.23 -24.36
CA PHE A 438 18.27 -10.17 -23.84
C PHE A 438 17.04 -9.95 -24.73
N LYS A 439 17.15 -10.04 -26.06
CA LYS A 439 16.01 -9.96 -26.97
C LYS A 439 15.04 -11.10 -26.72
N ALA A 440 15.53 -12.34 -26.63
CA ALA A 440 14.69 -13.49 -26.35
C ALA A 440 13.94 -13.41 -25.00
N ALA A 441 14.59 -12.80 -23.98
CA ALA A 441 13.94 -12.54 -22.70
C ALA A 441 12.98 -11.36 -22.74
N ALA A 442 13.33 -10.29 -23.48
CA ALA A 442 12.48 -9.11 -23.62
C ALA A 442 11.19 -9.37 -24.41
N GLU A 443 11.22 -10.31 -25.37
CA GLU A 443 10.04 -10.80 -26.09
C GLU A 443 9.06 -11.54 -25.17
N GLN A 444 9.51 -11.99 -24.00
CA GLN A 444 8.69 -12.58 -22.95
C GLN A 444 8.34 -11.55 -21.87
N ASP A 445 8.39 -10.26 -22.19
CA ASP A 445 8.12 -9.15 -21.28
C ASP A 445 9.01 -9.08 -20.02
N TYR A 446 10.20 -9.69 -20.06
CA TYR A 446 11.13 -9.64 -18.95
C TYR A 446 11.81 -8.27 -18.84
N ALA A 447 11.28 -7.42 -17.99
CA ALA A 447 11.64 -6.01 -17.86
C ALA A 447 13.14 -5.74 -17.58
N PRO A 448 13.89 -6.53 -16.78
CA PRO A 448 15.32 -6.32 -16.63
C PRO A 448 16.11 -6.44 -17.96
N SER A 449 15.70 -7.36 -18.84
CA SER A 449 16.33 -7.48 -20.17
C SER A 449 15.97 -6.32 -21.08
N GLN A 450 14.76 -5.78 -20.96
CA GLN A 450 14.36 -4.56 -21.69
C GLN A 450 15.24 -3.37 -21.30
N ILE A 451 15.61 -3.26 -20.01
CA ILE A 451 16.53 -2.20 -19.55
C ILE A 451 17.92 -2.38 -20.16
N GLU A 452 18.52 -3.57 -20.09
CA GLU A 452 19.85 -3.83 -20.65
C GLU A 452 19.88 -3.55 -22.16
N LEU A 453 18.83 -3.95 -22.89
CA LEU A 453 18.70 -3.59 -24.30
C LEU A 453 18.60 -2.08 -24.52
N GLY A 454 17.79 -1.41 -23.72
CA GLY A 454 17.66 0.04 -23.75
C GLY A 454 19.00 0.73 -23.57
N VAL A 455 19.80 0.28 -22.61
CA VAL A 455 21.16 0.81 -22.36
C VAL A 455 22.07 0.54 -23.55
N LEU A 456 22.08 -0.69 -24.07
CA LEU A 456 22.91 -1.06 -25.22
C LEU A 456 22.58 -0.22 -26.47
N TYR A 457 21.29 0.02 -26.74
CA TYR A 457 20.89 0.88 -27.87
C TYR A 457 21.20 2.36 -27.60
N LEU A 458 21.03 2.83 -26.37
CA LEU A 458 21.37 4.21 -26.00
C LEU A 458 22.83 4.50 -26.18
N ASP A 459 23.73 3.55 -25.85
CA ASP A 459 25.16 3.65 -26.00
C ASP A 459 25.60 3.72 -27.47
N GLN A 460 24.81 3.20 -28.42
CA GLN A 460 25.08 3.30 -29.86
C GLN A 460 24.89 4.73 -30.37
N GLY A 461 24.03 5.52 -29.75
CA GLY A 461 23.87 6.96 -29.96
C GLY A 461 23.22 7.38 -31.29
N GLY A 462 22.80 6.45 -32.14
CA GLY A 462 22.07 6.74 -33.37
C GLY A 462 20.63 7.23 -33.06
N ALA A 463 20.10 8.11 -33.89
CA ALA A 463 18.74 8.65 -33.67
C ALA A 463 17.67 7.54 -33.61
N GLU A 464 17.79 6.50 -34.42
CA GLU A 464 16.89 5.35 -34.39
C GLU A 464 17.16 4.47 -33.19
N ASP A 465 18.43 4.30 -32.80
CA ASP A 465 18.80 3.51 -31.60
C ASP A 465 18.27 4.17 -30.33
N VAL A 466 18.36 5.49 -30.22
CA VAL A 466 17.77 6.25 -29.11
C VAL A 466 16.25 6.09 -29.06
N ARG A 467 15.56 6.03 -30.21
CA ARG A 467 14.12 5.78 -30.27
C ARG A 467 13.77 4.37 -29.79
N ILE A 468 14.57 3.39 -30.21
CA ILE A 468 14.42 1.98 -29.76
C ILE A 468 14.66 1.89 -28.25
N ALA A 469 15.75 2.49 -27.75
CA ALA A 469 16.08 2.55 -26.34
C ALA A 469 14.93 3.12 -25.51
N ASN A 470 14.34 4.21 -25.98
CA ASN A 470 13.19 4.84 -25.33
C ASN A 470 11.99 3.88 -25.22
N ASN A 471 11.68 3.13 -26.28
CA ASN A 471 10.59 2.18 -26.27
C ASN A 471 10.82 1.05 -25.24
N TYR A 472 12.06 0.52 -25.16
CA TYR A 472 12.39 -0.49 -24.16
C TYR A 472 12.30 0.05 -22.74
N PHE A 473 12.76 1.27 -22.48
CA PHE A 473 12.61 1.89 -21.16
C PHE A 473 11.14 2.13 -20.80
N GLU A 474 10.29 2.53 -21.76
CA GLU A 474 8.84 2.66 -21.51
C GLU A 474 8.19 1.34 -21.17
N LEU A 475 8.52 0.26 -21.89
CA LEU A 475 8.01 -1.07 -21.59
C LEU A 475 8.44 -1.50 -20.18
N ALA A 476 9.73 -1.39 -19.86
CA ALA A 476 10.23 -1.73 -18.54
C ALA A 476 9.64 -0.85 -17.42
N ALA A 477 9.37 0.42 -17.69
CA ALA A 477 8.75 1.33 -16.72
C ALA A 477 7.31 0.94 -16.38
N ARG A 478 6.55 0.35 -17.30
CA ARG A 478 5.20 -0.19 -17.02
C ARG A 478 5.23 -1.28 -15.96
N TYR A 479 6.29 -2.08 -15.92
CA TYR A 479 6.53 -3.07 -14.87
C TYR A 479 7.17 -2.47 -13.59
N GLY A 480 7.21 -1.14 -13.49
CA GLY A 480 7.66 -0.44 -12.31
C GLY A 480 9.16 -0.52 -12.02
N GLN A 481 9.99 -0.82 -13.03
CA GLN A 481 11.45 -0.87 -12.87
C GLN A 481 12.03 0.51 -12.60
N ILE A 482 12.80 0.62 -11.53
CA ILE A 482 13.36 1.89 -11.06
C ILE A 482 14.37 2.45 -12.05
N GLU A 483 15.24 1.59 -12.59
CA GLU A 483 16.25 1.98 -13.56
C GLU A 483 15.63 2.53 -14.83
N ALA A 484 14.53 1.93 -15.32
CA ALA A 484 13.82 2.43 -16.49
C ALA A 484 13.29 3.85 -16.27
N HIS A 485 12.73 4.11 -15.11
CA HIS A 485 12.27 5.46 -14.74
C HIS A 485 13.45 6.44 -14.68
N TYR A 486 14.60 6.01 -14.17
CA TYR A 486 15.79 6.84 -14.12
C TYR A 486 16.28 7.21 -15.51
N TYR A 487 16.43 6.24 -16.43
CA TYR A 487 16.85 6.53 -17.80
C TYR A 487 15.85 7.41 -18.54
N LEU A 488 14.55 7.18 -18.38
CA LEU A 488 13.52 8.06 -18.94
C LEU A 488 13.61 9.48 -18.37
N ALA A 489 13.89 9.61 -17.07
CA ALA A 489 14.10 10.92 -16.45
C ALA A 489 15.28 11.65 -17.06
N GLU A 490 16.43 10.98 -17.23
CA GLU A 490 17.64 11.54 -17.86
C GLU A 490 17.39 11.93 -19.31
N MET A 491 16.70 11.09 -20.09
CA MET A 491 16.38 11.37 -21.49
C MET A 491 15.51 12.62 -21.62
N VAL A 492 14.46 12.74 -20.80
CA VAL A 492 13.55 13.90 -20.81
C VAL A 492 14.23 15.15 -20.25
N TYR A 493 15.03 15.02 -19.19
CA TYR A 493 15.71 16.14 -18.57
C TYR A 493 16.75 16.77 -19.49
N ASN A 494 17.50 15.93 -20.21
CA ASN A 494 18.54 16.36 -21.15
C ASN A 494 18.02 16.63 -22.57
N GLY A 495 16.78 16.19 -22.89
CA GLY A 495 16.19 16.33 -24.22
C GLY A 495 16.78 15.32 -25.24
N VAL A 496 17.13 14.11 -24.79
CA VAL A 496 17.68 13.05 -25.66
C VAL A 496 16.54 12.17 -26.16
N GLY A 497 16.28 12.21 -27.48
CA GLY A 497 15.22 11.43 -28.12
C GLY A 497 13.79 11.81 -27.72
N ARG A 498 13.64 12.85 -26.89
CA ARG A 498 12.35 13.37 -26.39
C ARG A 498 12.45 14.88 -26.17
N ASP A 499 11.28 15.52 -26.20
CA ASP A 499 11.19 16.93 -25.85
C ASP A 499 11.51 17.15 -24.37
N LYS A 500 12.32 18.18 -24.11
CA LYS A 500 12.67 18.55 -22.75
C LYS A 500 11.45 19.08 -22.01
N THR A 501 10.95 18.32 -21.04
CA THR A 501 9.78 18.66 -20.24
C THR A 501 10.09 18.51 -18.76
N CYS A 502 10.19 19.63 -18.04
CA CYS A 502 10.50 19.60 -16.60
C CYS A 502 9.51 18.74 -15.81
N ALA A 503 8.20 18.85 -16.08
CA ALA A 503 7.17 18.13 -15.34
C ALA A 503 7.28 16.61 -15.50
N MET A 504 7.59 16.11 -16.69
CA MET A 504 7.80 14.67 -16.91
C MET A 504 9.09 14.18 -16.24
N ALA A 505 10.19 14.91 -16.42
CA ALA A 505 11.46 14.57 -15.77
C ALA A 505 11.32 14.52 -14.25
N LEU A 506 10.64 15.53 -13.67
CA LEU A 506 10.33 15.58 -12.26
C LEU A 506 9.52 14.36 -11.80
N GLY A 507 8.50 13.97 -12.55
CA GLY A 507 7.66 12.79 -12.23
C GLY A 507 8.49 11.51 -12.20
N TYR A 508 9.34 11.30 -13.18
CA TYR A 508 10.21 10.12 -13.25
C TYR A 508 11.27 10.12 -12.13
N TYR A 509 11.99 11.24 -11.89
CA TYR A 509 12.94 11.32 -10.79
C TYR A 509 12.27 11.13 -9.42
N LYS A 510 11.07 11.70 -9.22
CA LYS A 510 10.27 11.49 -8.00
C LYS A 510 9.96 10.01 -7.80
N ASN A 511 9.55 9.30 -8.87
CA ASN A 511 9.28 7.86 -8.79
C ASN A 511 10.52 7.06 -8.36
N VAL A 512 11.70 7.39 -8.90
CA VAL A 512 12.95 6.75 -8.49
C VAL A 512 13.28 7.06 -7.04
N ALA A 513 13.20 8.33 -6.66
CA ALA A 513 13.54 8.79 -5.32
C ALA A 513 12.61 8.21 -4.24
N GLU A 514 11.31 8.09 -4.53
CA GLU A 514 10.34 7.50 -3.60
C GLU A 514 10.52 5.99 -3.42
N LYS A 515 11.05 5.28 -4.41
CA LYS A 515 11.37 3.86 -4.28
C LYS A 515 12.70 3.61 -3.56
N ALA A 516 13.51 4.64 -3.36
CA ALA A 516 14.75 4.57 -2.61
C ALA A 516 14.54 4.56 -1.08
N GLU A 517 13.47 3.96 -0.60
CA GLU A 517 13.08 3.92 0.82
C GLU A 517 14.23 3.57 1.77
N PRO A 518 15.08 2.54 1.49
CA PRO A 518 16.17 2.18 2.39
C PRO A 518 17.24 3.27 2.60
N LEU A 519 17.30 4.25 1.70
CA LEU A 519 18.26 5.35 1.78
C LEU A 519 17.73 6.60 2.48
N VAL A 520 16.43 6.76 2.51
CA VAL A 520 15.80 8.03 2.91
C VAL A 520 14.85 7.92 4.09
N SER A 521 14.37 6.72 4.46
CA SER A 521 13.34 6.57 5.49
C SER A 521 13.40 5.24 6.22
N SER A 522 12.79 5.21 7.40
CA SER A 522 12.73 4.07 8.33
C SER A 522 11.36 3.40 8.26
N TRP A 523 10.91 3.02 7.06
CA TRP A 523 9.60 2.42 6.89
C TRP A 523 9.43 1.10 7.66
N ALA A 524 10.44 0.24 7.66
CA ALA A 524 10.40 -1.04 8.36
C ALA A 524 10.23 -0.83 9.87
N GLU A 525 10.99 0.10 10.45
CA GLU A 525 10.93 0.45 11.86
C GLU A 525 9.57 1.07 12.24
N ALA A 526 9.04 1.96 11.39
CA ALA A 526 7.72 2.56 11.56
C ALA A 526 6.60 1.52 11.55
N ASN A 527 6.62 0.62 10.54
CA ASN A 527 5.67 -0.47 10.40
C ASN A 527 5.75 -1.43 11.60
N GLN A 528 6.96 -1.78 12.01
CA GLN A 528 7.18 -2.64 13.17
C GLN A 528 6.67 -2.00 14.47
N ALA A 529 6.97 -0.71 14.68
CA ALA A 529 6.49 0.02 15.85
C ALA A 529 4.96 0.05 15.90
N TYR A 530 4.31 0.33 14.77
CA TYR A 530 2.86 0.33 14.68
C TYR A 530 2.25 -1.05 14.95
N TYR A 531 2.82 -2.09 14.32
CA TYR A 531 2.36 -3.47 14.50
C TYR A 531 2.42 -3.93 15.97
N TYR A 532 3.45 -3.53 16.70
CA TYR A 532 3.61 -3.87 18.12
C TYR A 532 2.92 -2.87 19.08
N GLY A 533 2.22 -1.86 18.57
CA GLY A 533 1.40 -0.95 19.34
C GLY A 533 2.15 0.25 19.96
N ASP A 534 3.39 0.54 19.52
CA ASP A 534 4.10 1.78 19.87
C ASP A 534 3.73 2.87 18.85
N GLU A 535 2.49 3.41 18.98
CA GLU A 535 1.97 4.42 18.07
C GLU A 535 2.77 5.71 18.07
N GLU A 536 3.39 6.07 19.21
CA GLU A 536 4.22 7.26 19.30
C GLU A 536 5.49 7.13 18.48
N LEU A 537 6.18 5.98 18.57
CA LEU A 537 7.36 5.72 17.74
C LEU A 537 6.98 5.62 16.27
N ALA A 538 5.91 4.90 15.96
CA ALA A 538 5.40 4.81 14.60
C ALA A 538 5.09 6.19 14.02
N PHE A 539 4.46 7.07 14.79
CA PHE A 539 4.20 8.45 14.40
C PHE A 539 5.50 9.20 14.11
N LEU A 540 6.52 9.12 14.99
CA LEU A 540 7.79 9.83 14.82
C LEU A 540 8.53 9.38 13.55
N GLU A 541 8.51 8.09 13.23
CA GLU A 541 9.13 7.55 12.03
C GLU A 541 8.33 7.89 10.76
N TYR A 542 7.00 7.73 10.78
CA TYR A 542 6.17 8.10 9.64
C TYR A 542 6.18 9.60 9.34
N VAL A 543 6.29 10.46 10.34
CA VAL A 543 6.30 11.91 10.11
C VAL A 543 7.55 12.36 9.36
N MET A 544 8.68 11.69 9.54
CA MET A 544 9.89 11.96 8.76
C MET A 544 9.66 11.62 7.28
N ALA A 545 9.09 10.46 6.99
CA ALA A 545 8.73 10.08 5.63
C ALA A 545 7.65 11.00 5.03
N ALA A 546 6.69 11.45 5.83
CA ALA A 546 5.63 12.37 5.40
C ALA A 546 6.18 13.74 4.97
N GLU A 547 7.20 14.28 5.68
CA GLU A 547 7.88 15.54 5.31
C GLU A 547 8.74 15.38 4.05
N GLN A 548 9.22 14.18 3.75
CA GLN A 548 9.93 13.84 2.50
C GLN A 548 8.98 13.75 1.29
N GLY A 549 7.67 13.76 1.52
CA GLY A 549 6.67 13.80 0.46
C GLY A 549 5.99 12.48 0.13
N TYR A 550 6.25 11.41 0.88
CA TYR A 550 5.55 10.14 0.70
C TYR A 550 4.06 10.28 1.05
N GLU A 551 3.20 10.11 0.05
CA GLU A 551 1.74 10.20 0.24
C GLU A 551 1.25 9.19 1.28
N ARG A 552 1.74 7.94 1.21
CA ARG A 552 1.38 6.86 2.14
C ARG A 552 1.72 7.21 3.59
N ALA A 553 2.89 7.84 3.81
CA ALA A 553 3.27 8.31 5.13
C ALA A 553 2.42 9.48 5.62
N GLN A 554 2.05 10.41 4.72
CA GLN A 554 1.15 11.51 5.05
C GLN A 554 -0.22 11.00 5.48
N ASN A 555 -0.76 9.99 4.77
CA ASN A 555 -1.99 9.32 5.14
C ASN A 555 -1.86 8.60 6.49
N ASN A 556 -0.77 7.85 6.72
CA ASN A 556 -0.53 7.13 7.98
C ASN A 556 -0.43 8.08 9.18
N VAL A 557 0.34 9.17 9.04
CA VAL A 557 0.45 10.19 10.09
C VAL A 557 -0.91 10.81 10.41
N ALA A 558 -1.65 11.20 9.37
CA ALA A 558 -2.97 11.78 9.55
C ALA A 558 -3.94 10.78 10.20
N PHE A 559 -3.88 9.50 9.80
CA PHE A 559 -4.68 8.42 10.36
C PHE A 559 -4.36 8.15 11.84
N ILE A 560 -3.07 8.10 12.21
CA ILE A 560 -2.66 7.93 13.61
C ILE A 560 -3.09 9.14 14.46
N LEU A 561 -3.03 10.34 13.92
CA LEU A 561 -3.43 11.57 14.63
C LEU A 561 -4.95 11.78 14.65
N ASP A 562 -5.74 11.04 13.87
CA ASP A 562 -7.19 11.26 13.78
C ASP A 562 -7.90 10.98 15.10
N PRO A 563 -8.55 11.98 15.73
CA PRO A 563 -9.24 11.77 17.00
C PRO A 563 -10.50 10.89 16.87
N VAL A 564 -11.00 10.69 15.65
CA VAL A 564 -12.28 10.00 15.36
C VAL A 564 -12.06 8.53 14.97
N GLN A 565 -10.98 7.91 15.36
CA GLN A 565 -10.74 6.49 15.05
C GLN A 565 -11.77 5.54 15.73
N SER A 566 -12.27 5.92 16.89
CA SER A 566 -13.29 5.13 17.60
C SER A 566 -14.70 5.51 17.12
N ARG A 567 -15.30 4.68 16.28
CA ARG A 567 -16.67 4.87 15.76
C ARG A 567 -17.75 4.63 16.80
N LEU A 568 -17.45 3.92 17.87
CA LEU A 568 -18.32 3.69 19.01
C LEU A 568 -17.81 4.54 20.19
N GLN A 569 -18.36 5.73 20.35
CA GLN A 569 -18.23 6.48 21.58
C GLN A 569 -19.27 5.89 22.56
N ILE A 570 -18.79 4.99 23.43
CA ILE A 570 -19.60 4.47 24.51
C ILE A 570 -19.70 5.60 25.55
N PRO A 571 -20.91 5.97 25.96
CA PRO A 571 -21.06 7.01 26.98
C PRO A 571 -20.33 6.62 28.27
N ASP A 572 -19.60 7.58 28.88
CA ASP A 572 -18.78 7.37 30.09
C ASP A 572 -19.57 6.85 31.30
N TRP A 573 -20.91 7.00 31.29
CA TRP A 573 -21.78 6.51 32.34
C TRP A 573 -22.11 5.01 32.28
N LEU A 574 -21.73 4.31 31.16
CA LEU A 574 -21.98 2.87 31.00
C LEU A 574 -20.71 2.10 31.43
N PRO A 575 -20.69 1.51 32.65
CA PRO A 575 -19.53 0.73 33.08
C PRO A 575 -19.52 -0.59 32.33
N LEU A 576 -18.70 -0.66 31.28
CA LEU A 576 -18.43 -1.92 30.59
C LEU A 576 -17.28 -2.65 31.27
N PRO A 577 -17.39 -3.97 31.46
CA PRO A 577 -16.32 -4.74 32.04
C PRO A 577 -15.02 -4.63 31.20
N GLU A 578 -13.87 -4.53 31.86
CA GLU A 578 -12.55 -4.42 31.22
C GLU A 578 -12.23 -5.56 30.25
N TRP A 579 -12.89 -6.72 30.42
CA TRP A 579 -12.69 -7.87 29.56
C TRP A 579 -13.27 -7.71 28.14
N PHE A 580 -14.13 -6.70 27.89
CA PHE A 580 -14.60 -6.35 26.55
C PHE A 580 -13.55 -5.57 25.74
N GLY A 581 -12.44 -5.13 26.35
CA GLY A 581 -11.38 -4.39 25.67
C GLY A 581 -11.82 -3.02 25.14
N LEU A 582 -12.91 -2.46 25.67
CA LEU A 582 -13.51 -1.19 25.26
C LEU A 582 -13.12 -0.05 26.21
N GLN A 583 -11.97 -0.15 26.87
CA GLN A 583 -11.47 0.94 27.70
C GLN A 583 -11.14 2.16 26.84
N GLN A 584 -11.62 3.31 27.25
CA GLN A 584 -11.14 4.60 26.73
C GLN A 584 -9.67 4.79 27.15
N HIS A 585 -8.76 4.43 26.27
CA HIS A 585 -7.36 4.78 26.45
C HIS A 585 -7.22 6.29 26.24
N THR A 586 -6.78 6.99 27.29
CA THR A 586 -6.33 8.38 27.14
C THR A 586 -5.20 8.40 26.14
N ARG A 587 -5.44 9.08 25.00
CA ARG A 587 -4.41 9.22 23.96
C ARG A 587 -3.20 9.97 24.53
N PRO A 588 -1.98 9.55 24.18
CA PRO A 588 -0.78 10.29 24.50
C PRO A 588 -0.87 11.74 23.98
N ASN A 589 -0.35 12.69 24.75
CA ASN A 589 -0.37 14.10 24.34
C ASN A 589 0.31 14.35 22.99
N LEU A 590 1.31 13.54 22.64
CA LEU A 590 2.03 13.61 21.37
C LEU A 590 1.10 13.38 20.19
N LEU A 591 0.15 12.45 20.33
CA LEU A 591 -0.79 12.07 19.27
C LEU A 591 -2.07 12.91 19.23
N ASN A 592 -2.23 13.85 20.15
CA ASN A 592 -3.38 14.72 20.20
C ASN A 592 -3.11 16.07 19.49
N ASN A 593 -2.98 16.02 18.16
CA ASN A 593 -2.74 17.21 17.34
C ASN A 593 -3.64 17.24 16.10
N PRO A 594 -4.90 17.67 16.22
CA PRO A 594 -5.83 17.68 15.10
C PRO A 594 -5.46 18.68 13.99
N ARG A 595 -4.73 19.76 14.30
CA ARG A 595 -4.22 20.69 13.27
C ARG A 595 -3.19 20.03 12.37
N LEU A 596 -2.29 19.26 12.96
CA LEU A 596 -1.28 18.49 12.23
C LEU A 596 -1.94 17.40 11.39
N ALA A 597 -2.97 16.71 11.92
CA ALA A 597 -3.76 15.73 11.19
C ALA A 597 -4.41 16.35 9.94
N LEU A 598 -5.09 17.50 10.08
CA LEU A 598 -5.69 18.21 8.94
C LEU A 598 -4.65 18.63 7.89
N MET A 599 -3.46 19.07 8.33
CA MET A 599 -2.37 19.41 7.42
C MET A 599 -1.94 18.19 6.58
N TYR A 600 -1.78 17.03 7.19
CA TYR A 600 -1.38 15.83 6.47
C TYR A 600 -2.51 15.23 5.63
N TRP A 601 -3.78 15.27 6.08
CA TRP A 601 -4.92 14.96 5.22
C TRP A 601 -4.94 15.84 3.97
N THR A 602 -4.70 17.14 4.12
CA THR A 602 -4.62 18.07 2.99
C THR A 602 -3.46 17.77 2.05
N ARG A 603 -2.30 17.40 2.59
CA ARG A 603 -1.13 17.05 1.76
C ARG A 603 -1.34 15.73 1.00
N SER A 604 -1.89 14.72 1.65
CA SER A 604 -2.22 13.44 1.04
C SER A 604 -3.32 13.60 -0.03
N SER A 605 -4.36 14.38 0.24
CA SER A 605 -5.41 14.73 -0.73
C SER A 605 -4.84 15.40 -1.99
N ARG A 606 -3.87 16.31 -1.85
CA ARG A 606 -3.19 16.96 -2.99
C ARG A 606 -2.37 15.99 -3.84
N GLN A 607 -2.05 14.81 -3.32
CA GLN A 607 -1.41 13.71 -4.02
C GLN A 607 -2.42 12.66 -4.50
N SER A 608 -3.68 13.08 -4.71
CA SER A 608 -4.78 12.28 -5.28
C SER A 608 -5.29 11.15 -4.37
N ASN A 609 -5.14 11.26 -3.05
CA ASN A 609 -5.79 10.35 -2.13
C ASN A 609 -7.21 10.82 -1.83
N VAL A 610 -8.19 10.04 -2.25
CA VAL A 610 -9.62 10.36 -2.18
C VAL A 610 -10.15 10.31 -0.76
N ASP A 611 -9.80 9.27 0.00
CA ASP A 611 -10.22 9.13 1.40
C ASP A 611 -9.70 10.28 2.25
N SER A 612 -8.46 10.74 1.98
CA SER A 612 -7.90 11.93 2.62
C SER A 612 -8.67 13.20 2.27
N GLN A 613 -9.20 13.30 1.05
CA GLN A 613 -10.02 14.44 0.64
C GLN A 613 -11.38 14.44 1.35
N VAL A 614 -12.00 13.27 1.50
CA VAL A 614 -13.24 13.14 2.27
C VAL A 614 -13.01 13.46 3.75
N LYS A 615 -11.90 12.95 4.34
CA LYS A 615 -11.52 13.28 5.72
C LYS A 615 -11.27 14.77 5.93
N MET A 616 -10.62 15.42 4.99
CA MET A 616 -10.46 16.87 5.02
C MET A 616 -11.82 17.59 5.07
N GLY A 617 -12.80 17.10 4.30
CA GLY A 617 -14.19 17.56 4.35
C GLY A 617 -14.82 17.37 5.73
N ASP A 618 -14.66 16.19 6.35
CA ASP A 618 -15.16 15.92 7.71
C ASP A 618 -14.55 16.87 8.75
N TYR A 619 -13.24 17.15 8.64
CA TYR A 619 -12.55 18.07 9.55
C TYR A 619 -13.10 19.50 9.43
N TYR A 620 -13.33 19.99 8.20
CA TYR A 620 -13.97 21.29 7.99
C TYR A 620 -15.42 21.31 8.44
N PHE A 621 -16.15 20.22 8.24
CA PHE A 621 -17.56 20.13 8.67
C PHE A 621 -17.71 20.21 10.19
N HIS A 622 -16.87 19.46 10.91
CA HIS A 622 -16.93 19.39 12.39
C HIS A 622 -16.06 20.44 13.10
N GLY A 623 -15.27 21.20 12.37
CA GLY A 623 -14.34 22.19 12.97
C GLY A 623 -13.18 21.53 13.72
N ILE A 624 -12.69 20.36 13.25
CA ILE A 624 -11.58 19.64 13.86
C ILE A 624 -10.26 20.24 13.36
N GLY A 625 -9.47 20.83 14.24
CA GLY A 625 -8.18 21.46 13.86
C GLY A 625 -8.28 22.77 13.08
N SER A 626 -9.46 23.19 12.69
CA SER A 626 -9.78 24.46 12.05
C SER A 626 -11.15 24.96 12.50
N GLU A 627 -11.51 26.20 12.17
CA GLU A 627 -12.88 26.65 12.31
C GLU A 627 -13.82 25.87 11.38
N PRO A 628 -15.07 25.58 11.81
CA PRO A 628 -16.02 24.85 10.99
C PRO A 628 -16.38 25.66 9.71
N ASP A 629 -16.29 25.01 8.56
CA ASP A 629 -16.60 25.61 7.26
C ASP A 629 -17.33 24.58 6.39
N VAL A 630 -18.67 24.66 6.40
CA VAL A 630 -19.54 23.74 5.67
C VAL A 630 -19.35 23.87 4.16
N ASN A 631 -19.05 25.07 3.63
CA ASN A 631 -18.86 25.26 2.21
C ASN A 631 -17.59 24.55 1.70
N LYS A 632 -16.49 24.62 2.48
CA LYS A 632 -15.28 23.86 2.16
C LYS A 632 -15.52 22.36 2.26
N ALA A 633 -16.31 21.91 3.25
CA ALA A 633 -16.68 20.49 3.36
C ALA A 633 -17.41 20.00 2.11
N VAL A 634 -18.42 20.77 1.63
CA VAL A 634 -19.12 20.47 0.38
C VAL A 634 -18.15 20.36 -0.79
N GLN A 635 -17.24 21.34 -0.94
CA GLN A 635 -16.26 21.31 -2.04
C GLN A 635 -15.36 20.08 -1.98
N CYS A 636 -14.94 19.66 -0.78
CA CYS A 636 -14.14 18.44 -0.60
C CYS A 636 -14.92 17.19 -1.01
N TYR A 637 -16.16 17.06 -0.56
CA TYR A 637 -17.01 15.92 -0.88
C TYR A 637 -17.38 15.88 -2.38
N THR A 638 -17.71 17.03 -2.97
CA THR A 638 -17.99 17.12 -4.40
C THR A 638 -16.76 16.70 -5.22
N GLY A 639 -15.58 17.24 -4.90
CA GLY A 639 -14.37 16.85 -5.61
C GLY A 639 -14.02 15.36 -5.44
N ALA A 640 -14.31 14.78 -4.27
CA ALA A 640 -14.09 13.35 -4.04
C ALA A 640 -15.13 12.46 -4.76
N SER A 641 -16.34 12.94 -4.96
CA SER A 641 -17.40 12.21 -5.65
C SER A 641 -17.27 12.29 -7.19
N ASP A 642 -16.96 13.48 -7.73
CA ASP A 642 -16.96 13.71 -9.16
C ASP A 642 -15.75 13.09 -9.88
N TYR A 643 -14.57 13.21 -9.26
CA TYR A 643 -13.32 12.77 -9.89
C TYR A 643 -12.91 11.34 -9.51
N SER A 644 -13.35 10.85 -8.36
CA SER A 644 -12.78 9.63 -7.81
C SER A 644 -13.81 8.65 -7.29
N GLN A 645 -15.10 8.96 -7.44
CA GLN A 645 -16.20 8.05 -7.14
C GLN A 645 -16.14 7.44 -5.73
N SER A 646 -15.99 8.26 -4.69
CA SER A 646 -16.01 7.80 -3.31
C SER A 646 -17.45 7.57 -2.83
N ALA A 647 -17.76 6.34 -2.43
CA ALA A 647 -19.07 6.00 -1.85
C ALA A 647 -19.38 6.81 -0.58
N GLN A 648 -18.37 7.07 0.27
CA GLN A 648 -18.53 7.89 1.46
C GLN A 648 -18.81 9.35 1.12
N ALA A 649 -18.14 9.91 0.12
CA ALA A 649 -18.40 11.28 -0.33
C ALA A 649 -19.81 11.45 -0.89
N LEU A 650 -20.25 10.51 -1.72
CA LEU A 650 -21.61 10.46 -2.26
C LEU A 650 -22.65 10.35 -1.13
N TRP A 651 -22.39 9.48 -0.16
CA TRP A 651 -23.29 9.35 1.00
C TRP A 651 -23.37 10.65 1.82
N ASN A 652 -22.21 11.31 2.05
CA ASN A 652 -22.15 12.60 2.76
C ASN A 652 -22.94 13.68 2.01
N LEU A 653 -22.81 13.79 0.69
CA LEU A 653 -23.57 14.72 -0.14
C LEU A 653 -25.06 14.40 -0.13
N GLY A 654 -25.43 13.12 -0.21
CA GLY A 654 -26.81 12.68 -0.06
C GLY A 654 -27.41 13.11 1.27
N TRP A 655 -26.67 12.93 2.37
CA TRP A 655 -27.08 13.37 3.69
C TRP A 655 -27.22 14.90 3.81
N MET A 656 -26.31 15.65 3.17
CA MET A 656 -26.37 17.13 3.14
C MET A 656 -27.59 17.63 2.39
N HIS A 657 -27.93 17.05 1.24
CA HIS A 657 -29.17 17.35 0.50
C HIS A 657 -30.42 16.93 1.27
N GLU A 658 -30.40 15.80 1.97
CA GLU A 658 -31.53 15.35 2.82
C GLU A 658 -31.84 16.37 3.91
N ASN A 659 -30.80 16.96 4.52
CA ASN A 659 -30.96 17.83 5.68
C ASN A 659 -30.94 19.32 5.35
N GLY A 660 -30.54 19.70 4.12
CA GLY A 660 -30.41 21.11 3.72
C GLY A 660 -29.24 21.82 4.41
N ILE A 661 -28.12 21.11 4.67
CA ILE A 661 -26.94 21.65 5.35
C ILE A 661 -25.86 21.95 4.30
N GLY A 662 -25.53 23.23 4.11
CA GLY A 662 -24.56 23.66 3.10
C GLY A 662 -25.00 23.54 1.64
N LEU A 663 -26.06 22.79 1.39
CA LEU A 663 -26.71 22.57 0.11
C LEU A 663 -28.21 22.76 0.22
N THR A 664 -28.88 23.01 -0.89
CA THR A 664 -30.35 23.09 -0.94
C THR A 664 -30.95 21.74 -0.59
N GLN A 665 -31.97 21.75 0.28
CA GLN A 665 -32.67 20.55 0.65
C GLN A 665 -33.44 19.98 -0.54
N ASP A 666 -33.10 18.77 -0.97
CA ASP A 666 -33.71 18.08 -2.10
C ASP A 666 -33.68 16.57 -1.88
N PHE A 667 -34.86 15.97 -1.74
CA PHE A 667 -34.97 14.52 -1.48
C PHE A 667 -34.66 13.68 -2.75
N HIS A 668 -34.86 14.23 -3.96
CA HIS A 668 -34.51 13.51 -5.19
C HIS A 668 -33.01 13.45 -5.38
N LEU A 669 -32.31 14.57 -5.17
CA LEU A 669 -30.84 14.58 -5.22
C LEU A 669 -30.25 13.72 -4.12
N ALA A 670 -30.82 13.76 -2.89
CA ALA A 670 -30.38 12.90 -1.81
C ALA A 670 -30.50 11.41 -2.19
N LYS A 671 -31.66 11.00 -2.76
CA LYS A 671 -31.85 9.63 -3.23
C LYS A 671 -30.82 9.26 -4.30
N ARG A 672 -30.62 10.12 -5.29
CA ARG A 672 -29.66 9.88 -6.38
C ARG A 672 -28.24 9.66 -5.87
N TYR A 673 -27.77 10.49 -4.94
CA TYR A 673 -26.45 10.32 -4.34
C TYR A 673 -26.34 9.03 -3.52
N TYR A 674 -27.38 8.64 -2.80
CA TYR A 674 -27.39 7.35 -2.09
C TYR A 674 -27.38 6.16 -3.06
N ASP A 675 -28.15 6.22 -4.14
CA ASP A 675 -28.16 5.18 -5.16
C ASP A 675 -26.78 5.08 -5.85
N GLN A 676 -26.14 6.21 -6.20
CA GLN A 676 -24.79 6.26 -6.76
C GLN A 676 -23.75 5.72 -5.78
N ALA A 677 -23.88 5.95 -4.47
CA ALA A 677 -22.97 5.40 -3.48
C ALA A 677 -22.99 3.86 -3.49
N LEU A 678 -24.16 3.26 -3.72
CA LEU A 678 -24.31 1.81 -3.84
C LEU A 678 -23.77 1.28 -5.17
N GLU A 679 -23.91 2.03 -6.27
CA GLU A 679 -23.33 1.68 -7.57
C GLU A 679 -21.81 1.69 -7.55
N VAL A 680 -21.20 2.62 -6.81
CA VAL A 680 -19.74 2.73 -6.66
C VAL A 680 -19.18 1.61 -5.80
N ASN A 681 -19.89 1.21 -4.76
CA ASN A 681 -19.44 0.15 -3.86
C ASN A 681 -20.64 -0.64 -3.31
N GLU A 682 -20.78 -1.87 -3.77
CA GLU A 682 -21.89 -2.77 -3.39
C GLU A 682 -21.85 -3.13 -1.90
N GLU A 683 -20.69 -3.11 -1.25
CA GLU A 683 -20.58 -3.37 0.19
C GLU A 683 -21.20 -2.27 1.05
N ALA A 684 -21.50 -1.09 0.48
CA ALA A 684 -22.22 -0.01 1.12
C ALA A 684 -23.74 -0.27 1.26
N TYR A 685 -24.23 -1.46 0.88
CA TYR A 685 -25.67 -1.76 0.79
C TYR A 685 -26.45 -1.50 2.09
N LEU A 686 -25.89 -1.85 3.23
CA LEU A 686 -26.60 -1.71 4.51
C LEU A 686 -26.81 -0.24 4.92
N PRO A 687 -25.76 0.61 5.01
CA PRO A 687 -25.94 2.01 5.37
C PRO A 687 -26.77 2.77 4.32
N VAL A 688 -26.62 2.46 3.04
CA VAL A 688 -27.39 3.11 1.97
C VAL A 688 -28.86 2.70 2.04
N THR A 689 -29.18 1.41 2.22
CA THR A 689 -30.56 0.94 2.33
C THR A 689 -31.28 1.56 3.54
N LEU A 690 -30.59 1.66 4.68
CA LEU A 690 -31.14 2.32 5.86
C LEU A 690 -31.37 3.82 5.64
N SER A 691 -30.45 4.49 4.94
CA SER A 691 -30.57 5.90 4.59
C SER A 691 -31.72 6.14 3.61
N LEU A 692 -31.89 5.28 2.60
CA LEU A 692 -33.01 5.34 1.66
C LEU A 692 -34.35 5.06 2.36
N LEU A 693 -34.40 4.10 3.28
CA LEU A 693 -35.61 3.85 4.08
C LEU A 693 -36.00 5.08 4.91
N LYS A 694 -35.01 5.66 5.63
CA LYS A 694 -35.20 6.90 6.39
C LYS A 694 -35.67 8.03 5.50
N LEU A 695 -35.06 8.20 4.33
CA LEU A 695 -35.40 9.25 3.36
C LEU A 695 -36.82 9.08 2.84
N ARG A 696 -37.24 7.85 2.52
CA ARG A 696 -38.63 7.54 2.11
C ARG A 696 -39.64 7.88 3.20
N LEU A 697 -39.36 7.53 4.47
CA LEU A 697 -40.20 7.90 5.58
C LEU A 697 -40.32 9.42 5.77
N ARG A 698 -39.17 10.15 5.62
CA ARG A 698 -39.18 11.62 5.68
C ARG A 698 -39.94 12.23 4.51
N SER A 699 -39.78 11.69 3.31
CA SER A 699 -40.53 12.14 2.13
C SER A 699 -42.02 11.93 2.28
N ALA A 700 -42.47 10.74 2.76
CA ALA A 700 -43.87 10.45 3.05
C ALA A 700 -44.44 11.38 4.13
N TRP A 701 -43.69 11.63 5.20
CA TRP A 701 -44.07 12.58 6.24
C TRP A 701 -44.19 14.00 5.72
N ASN A 702 -43.26 14.46 4.91
CA ASN A 702 -43.29 15.77 4.26
C ASN A 702 -44.51 15.91 3.34
N THR A 703 -44.87 14.88 2.60
CA THR A 703 -46.08 14.85 1.77
C THR A 703 -47.33 14.89 2.62
N PHE A 704 -47.37 14.11 3.70
CA PHE A 704 -48.52 14.10 4.63
C PHE A 704 -48.72 15.45 5.32
N THR A 705 -47.64 16.13 5.69
CA THR A 705 -47.67 17.46 6.34
C THR A 705 -47.74 18.63 5.35
N HIS A 706 -47.88 18.39 4.07
CA HIS A 706 -47.88 19.39 2.99
C HIS A 706 -46.62 20.29 3.01
N GLY A 707 -45.46 19.67 3.31
CA GLY A 707 -44.18 20.38 3.34
C GLY A 707 -43.75 20.86 1.94
N PRO A 708 -42.80 21.79 1.88
CA PRO A 708 -42.42 22.47 0.64
C PRO A 708 -41.57 21.63 -0.31
N ILE A 709 -41.14 20.46 0.08
CA ILE A 709 -40.20 19.63 -0.70
C ILE A 709 -40.98 18.62 -1.52
N HIS A 710 -40.62 18.45 -2.79
CA HIS A 710 -41.26 17.46 -3.65
C HIS A 710 -41.04 16.04 -3.13
N SER A 711 -42.11 15.21 -3.19
CA SER A 711 -42.05 13.81 -2.82
C SER A 711 -41.19 13.00 -3.80
N ILE A 712 -40.51 11.97 -3.29
CA ILE A 712 -39.71 11.07 -4.12
C ILE A 712 -40.64 10.31 -5.07
N GLN A 713 -40.35 10.42 -6.37
CA GLN A 713 -40.95 9.58 -7.40
C GLN A 713 -39.92 8.49 -7.74
N ASP A 714 -40.28 7.24 -7.51
CA ASP A 714 -39.42 6.12 -7.93
C ASP A 714 -39.58 5.95 -9.45
N ASP A 715 -38.46 6.00 -10.18
CA ASP A 715 -38.44 5.58 -11.56
C ASP A 715 -38.96 4.14 -11.66
N PRO A 716 -39.93 3.85 -12.55
CA PRO A 716 -40.39 2.50 -12.73
C PRO A 716 -39.22 1.67 -13.25
N LYS A 717 -38.61 0.89 -12.36
CA LYS A 717 -37.64 -0.11 -12.79
C LYS A 717 -38.32 -1.01 -13.79
N PRO A 718 -37.79 -1.17 -15.01
CA PRO A 718 -38.34 -2.14 -15.94
C PRO A 718 -38.27 -3.51 -15.25
N LYS A 719 -39.43 -4.06 -14.91
CA LYS A 719 -39.54 -5.43 -14.41
C LYS A 719 -39.12 -6.31 -15.59
N LYS A 720 -37.90 -6.72 -15.62
CA LYS A 720 -37.44 -7.77 -16.51
C LYS A 720 -37.97 -9.07 -15.91
N ASP A 721 -39.07 -9.59 -16.44
CA ASP A 721 -39.58 -10.90 -16.09
C ASP A 721 -38.60 -11.92 -16.67
N TRP A 722 -37.65 -12.32 -15.86
CA TRP A 722 -36.70 -13.37 -16.20
C TRP A 722 -37.44 -14.69 -16.28
N SER A 723 -37.37 -15.38 -17.40
CA SER A 723 -37.70 -16.81 -17.43
C SER A 723 -36.70 -17.57 -16.56
N LEU A 724 -37.11 -18.69 -16.00
CA LEU A 724 -36.22 -19.50 -15.14
C LEU A 724 -34.94 -19.91 -15.89
N SER A 725 -35.04 -20.14 -17.20
CA SER A 725 -33.89 -20.47 -18.07
C SER A 725 -32.92 -19.28 -18.25
N GLU A 726 -33.44 -18.07 -18.39
CA GLU A 726 -32.61 -16.86 -18.50
C GLU A 726 -31.94 -16.52 -17.16
N TRP A 727 -32.64 -16.74 -16.04
CA TRP A 727 -32.07 -16.55 -14.72
C TRP A 727 -30.91 -17.53 -14.45
N ILE A 728 -31.10 -18.82 -14.79
CA ILE A 728 -30.06 -19.83 -14.69
C ILE A 728 -28.89 -19.52 -15.64
N ALA A 729 -29.18 -19.10 -16.88
CA ALA A 729 -28.14 -18.74 -17.84
C ALA A 729 -27.33 -17.54 -17.36
N ASN A 730 -27.95 -16.52 -16.79
CA ASN A 730 -27.26 -15.37 -16.22
C ASN A 730 -26.42 -15.73 -14.99
N PHE A 731 -26.92 -16.63 -14.15
CA PHE A 731 -26.17 -17.13 -12.99
C PHE A 731 -24.93 -17.94 -13.41
N LEU A 732 -25.04 -18.76 -14.46
CA LEU A 732 -23.92 -19.52 -15.01
C LEU A 732 -22.96 -18.65 -15.83
N GLN A 733 -23.43 -17.54 -16.39
CA GLN A 733 -22.61 -16.62 -17.17
C GLN A 733 -21.78 -15.70 -16.25
N ASP A 734 -22.28 -15.36 -15.07
CA ASP A 734 -21.53 -14.63 -14.07
C ASP A 734 -20.30 -15.41 -13.58
N ASP A 735 -20.39 -16.73 -13.48
CA ASP A 735 -19.24 -17.59 -13.14
C ASP A 735 -18.19 -17.68 -14.26
N GLN A 736 -18.59 -17.52 -15.54
CA GLN A 736 -17.65 -17.57 -16.67
C GLN A 736 -16.83 -16.28 -16.83
N LEU A 737 -17.33 -15.14 -16.37
CA LEU A 737 -16.59 -13.86 -16.42
C LEU A 737 -15.35 -13.82 -15.52
N PHE A 738 -15.23 -14.75 -14.59
CA PHE A 738 -14.05 -14.87 -13.73
C PHE A 738 -12.87 -15.63 -14.35
N TYR A 739 -13.09 -16.32 -15.49
CA TYR A 739 -12.07 -17.14 -16.14
C TYR A 739 -11.33 -16.45 -17.30
N ASP A 740 -11.79 -15.30 -17.76
CA ASP A 740 -11.24 -14.61 -18.94
C ASP A 740 -10.26 -13.46 -18.62
N ASP A 741 -9.66 -13.40 -17.41
CA ASP A 741 -8.64 -12.41 -17.09
C ASP A 741 -7.25 -12.95 -17.49
N PRO A 742 -6.58 -12.37 -18.52
CA PRO A 742 -5.28 -12.84 -19.00
C PRO A 742 -4.17 -12.78 -17.94
N TYR A 743 -4.43 -12.13 -16.80
CA TYR A 743 -3.52 -12.12 -15.66
C TYR A 743 -3.67 -13.36 -14.76
N TYR A 744 -4.79 -14.09 -14.87
CA TYR A 744 -5.08 -15.32 -14.12
C TYR A 744 -4.69 -16.59 -14.88
N GLU A 745 -4.56 -16.56 -16.21
CA GLU A 745 -4.18 -17.73 -17.00
C GLU A 745 -2.82 -18.31 -16.59
N ASP A 746 -1.89 -17.48 -16.13
CA ASP A 746 -0.57 -17.95 -15.65
C ASP A 746 -0.60 -18.56 -14.24
N ILE A 747 -1.69 -18.39 -13.47
CA ILE A 747 -1.76 -18.88 -12.08
C ILE A 747 -2.63 -20.14 -11.95
N PHE A 748 -3.64 -20.33 -12.80
CA PHE A 748 -4.66 -21.38 -12.59
C PHE A 748 -4.85 -22.40 -13.71
N ASP A 749 -4.16 -22.31 -14.84
CA ASP A 749 -4.47 -23.11 -16.04
C ASP A 749 -4.17 -24.62 -15.98
N ASP A 750 -3.78 -25.21 -14.84
CA ASP A 750 -3.44 -26.65 -14.79
C ASP A 750 -4.04 -27.42 -13.59
N THR A 751 -5.09 -26.97 -12.95
CA THR A 751 -5.60 -27.67 -11.74
C THR A 751 -6.93 -28.40 -11.91
N ILE A 752 -7.53 -28.46 -13.09
CA ILE A 752 -8.73 -29.27 -13.33
C ILE A 752 -8.33 -30.51 -14.12
N GLY A 753 -8.09 -31.61 -13.39
CA GLY A 753 -7.85 -32.94 -14.00
C GLY A 753 -6.68 -33.74 -13.43
N GLY A 754 -6.26 -33.49 -12.19
CA GLY A 754 -5.21 -34.28 -11.55
C GLY A 754 -5.71 -35.61 -11.03
N THR A 755 -5.30 -36.71 -11.66
CA THR A 755 -5.34 -38.06 -11.03
C THR A 755 -4.38 -38.09 -9.88
N GLY A 756 -4.78 -38.64 -8.72
CA GLY A 756 -3.93 -38.87 -7.55
C GLY A 756 -2.71 -39.76 -7.88
N PRO A 757 -1.75 -39.86 -6.96
CA PRO A 757 -0.48 -40.55 -7.20
C PRO A 757 -0.63 -42.04 -7.52
N ASP A 758 -1.81 -42.63 -7.35
CA ASP A 758 -2.10 -44.07 -7.61
C ASP A 758 -2.95 -44.30 -8.84
N GLY A 759 -3.15 -43.34 -9.73
CA GLY A 759 -3.91 -43.50 -10.98
C GLY A 759 -5.42 -43.72 -10.80
N VAL A 760 -5.94 -43.56 -9.59
CA VAL A 760 -7.37 -43.58 -9.29
C VAL A 760 -7.92 -42.18 -9.48
N PRO A 761 -9.01 -41.96 -10.22
CA PRO A 761 -9.69 -40.67 -10.27
C PRO A 761 -10.03 -40.27 -8.82
N LEU A 762 -9.62 -39.13 -8.39
CA LEU A 762 -10.14 -38.54 -7.15
C LEU A 762 -11.63 -38.41 -7.36
N GLU A 763 -12.43 -39.18 -6.62
CA GLU A 763 -13.86 -38.96 -6.52
C GLU A 763 -14.07 -37.52 -6.08
N ASP A 764 -14.71 -36.80 -6.97
CA ASP A 764 -14.95 -35.38 -6.85
C ASP A 764 -16.00 -35.18 -5.72
N ASP A 765 -15.56 -34.86 -4.51
CA ASP A 765 -16.46 -34.52 -3.41
C ASP A 765 -17.39 -33.34 -3.77
N GLY A 766 -17.08 -32.57 -4.80
CA GLY A 766 -17.92 -31.52 -5.37
C GLY A 766 -19.26 -32.04 -5.92
N ILE A 767 -19.36 -33.32 -6.34
CA ILE A 767 -20.63 -33.89 -6.76
C ILE A 767 -21.58 -34.03 -5.56
N ALA A 768 -21.07 -34.41 -4.41
CA ALA A 768 -21.87 -34.53 -3.20
C ALA A 768 -22.38 -33.14 -2.71
N GLU A 769 -21.52 -32.12 -2.75
CA GLU A 769 -21.92 -30.74 -2.43
C GLU A 769 -22.91 -30.18 -3.44
N SER A 770 -22.70 -30.40 -4.73
CA SER A 770 -23.63 -29.99 -5.78
C SER A 770 -24.98 -30.68 -5.64
N LEU A 771 -25.02 -31.98 -5.30
CA LEU A 771 -26.25 -32.73 -5.03
C LEU A 771 -26.98 -32.20 -3.79
N ILE A 772 -26.25 -31.81 -2.74
CA ILE A 772 -26.84 -31.18 -1.53
C ILE A 772 -27.46 -29.84 -1.88
N ILE A 773 -26.77 -29.00 -2.66
CA ILE A 773 -27.29 -27.70 -3.11
C ILE A 773 -28.56 -27.88 -3.97
N VAL A 774 -28.55 -28.81 -4.91
CA VAL A 774 -29.71 -29.14 -5.74
C VAL A 774 -30.88 -29.68 -4.89
N PHE A 775 -30.59 -30.54 -3.90
CA PHE A 775 -31.61 -31.05 -2.98
C PHE A 775 -32.21 -29.95 -2.11
N LEU A 776 -31.40 -29.03 -1.60
CA LEU A 776 -31.87 -27.86 -0.83
C LEU A 776 -32.71 -26.92 -1.70
N ALA A 777 -32.30 -26.67 -2.94
CA ALA A 777 -33.05 -25.88 -3.90
C ALA A 777 -34.40 -26.52 -4.25
N LEU A 778 -34.43 -27.84 -4.51
CA LEU A 778 -35.67 -28.61 -4.73
C LEU A 778 -36.59 -28.58 -3.49
N SER A 779 -36.02 -28.72 -2.30
CA SER A 779 -36.75 -28.63 -1.06
C SER A 779 -37.39 -27.24 -0.87
N LEU A 780 -36.67 -26.18 -1.21
CA LEU A 780 -37.18 -24.81 -1.18
C LEU A 780 -38.33 -24.62 -2.17
N VAL A 781 -38.16 -25.10 -3.39
CA VAL A 781 -39.25 -25.05 -4.41
C VAL A 781 -40.49 -25.82 -3.97
N LEU A 782 -40.32 -27.02 -3.38
CA LEU A 782 -41.45 -27.80 -2.83
C LEU A 782 -42.13 -27.07 -1.69
N LEU A 783 -41.39 -26.43 -0.79
CA LEU A 783 -41.97 -25.64 0.31
C LEU A 783 -42.72 -24.41 -0.22
N LEU A 784 -42.20 -23.73 -1.23
CA LEU A 784 -42.86 -22.61 -1.89
C LEU A 784 -44.14 -23.08 -2.60
N TYR A 785 -44.06 -24.21 -3.32
CA TYR A 785 -45.24 -24.83 -3.96
C TYR A 785 -46.31 -25.23 -2.94
N TYR A 786 -45.90 -25.85 -1.83
CA TYR A 786 -46.83 -26.24 -0.76
C TYR A 786 -47.45 -25.01 -0.07
N ARG A 787 -46.66 -23.94 0.13
CA ARG A 787 -47.17 -22.66 0.63
C ARG A 787 -48.18 -22.02 -0.33
N GLN A 788 -47.89 -22.05 -1.62
CA GLN A 788 -48.82 -21.54 -2.65
C GLN A 788 -50.10 -22.36 -2.71
N GLN A 789 -50.02 -23.68 -2.60
CA GLN A 789 -51.17 -24.56 -2.57
C GLN A 789 -52.02 -24.33 -1.32
N ARG A 790 -51.44 -24.12 -0.15
CA ARG A 790 -52.15 -23.74 1.09
C ARG A 790 -52.82 -22.38 0.96
N GLN A 791 -52.19 -21.40 0.37
CA GLN A 791 -52.80 -20.10 0.10
C GLN A 791 -53.98 -20.20 -0.87
N GLN A 792 -53.92 -21.06 -1.87
CA GLN A 792 -55.05 -21.30 -2.76
C GLN A 792 -56.18 -22.04 -2.08
N GLN A 793 -55.87 -22.97 -1.18
CA GLN A 793 -56.91 -23.64 -0.35
C GLN A 793 -57.61 -22.64 0.59
N HIS A 794 -56.83 -21.79 1.27
CA HIS A 794 -57.41 -20.73 2.11
C HIS A 794 -58.32 -19.78 1.34
N ARG A 795 -57.91 -19.36 0.14
CA ARG A 795 -58.77 -18.52 -0.73
C ARG A 795 -60.05 -19.24 -1.13
N ARG A 796 -59.96 -20.53 -1.47
CA ARG A 796 -61.18 -21.33 -1.79
C ARG A 796 -62.09 -21.52 -0.60
N GLU A 797 -61.55 -21.69 0.59
CA GLU A 797 -62.30 -21.76 1.83
C GLU A 797 -62.97 -20.41 2.15
N GLU A 798 -62.26 -19.29 1.98
CA GLU A 798 -62.82 -17.96 2.12
C GLU A 798 -63.93 -17.65 1.09
N GLU A 799 -63.72 -18.05 -0.18
CA GLU A 799 -64.76 -17.94 -1.22
C GLU A 799 -65.98 -18.82 -0.93
N ALA A 800 -65.76 -20.05 -0.45
CA ALA A 800 -66.84 -20.95 -0.06
C ALA A 800 -67.61 -20.40 1.15
N GLN A 801 -66.93 -19.78 2.15
CA GLN A 801 -67.55 -19.11 3.26
C GLN A 801 -68.35 -17.88 2.83
N ARG A 802 -67.85 -17.11 1.87
CA ARG A 802 -68.56 -15.95 1.27
C ARG A 802 -69.83 -16.40 0.52
N LEU A 803 -69.74 -17.51 -0.25
CA LEU A 803 -70.89 -18.09 -0.95
C LEU A 803 -71.96 -18.67 0.03
N GLN A 804 -71.54 -19.28 1.17
CA GLN A 804 -72.46 -19.72 2.18
C GLN A 804 -73.13 -18.58 2.94
N GLN A 805 -72.48 -17.47 3.17
CA GLN A 805 -73.08 -16.28 3.76
C GLN A 805 -74.02 -15.56 2.80
N GLN A 806 -73.83 -15.63 1.50
CA GLN A 806 -74.72 -15.07 0.48
C GLN A 806 -75.98 -15.93 0.27
N GLY A 807 -75.90 -17.23 0.63
CA GLY A 807 -77.10 -18.17 0.52
C GLY A 807 -78.13 -18.05 1.62
N GLN A 808 -77.88 -17.29 2.71
CA GLN A 808 -78.77 -17.15 3.83
C GLN A 808 -79.61 -15.85 3.91
N GLN A 809 -79.45 -14.91 3.00
CA GLN A 809 -80.25 -13.70 2.90
C GLN A 809 -80.97 -13.67 1.57
N GLY A 810 -82.22 -14.17 1.57
CA GLY A 810 -83.16 -14.04 0.48
C GLY A 810 -83.94 -12.75 0.56
N GLN A 811 -84.04 -12.19 -0.62
CA GLN A 811 -84.99 -11.18 -1.16
C GLN A 811 -84.68 -9.68 -1.04
N PRO A 812 -85.24 -8.94 -1.99
CA PRO A 812 -84.50 -7.88 -2.72
C PRO A 812 -85.09 -6.49 -2.44
N ALA A 813 -84.28 -5.50 -2.60
CA ALA A 813 -84.78 -4.21 -3.05
C ALA A 813 -83.57 -3.30 -3.40
N ALA A 814 -83.47 -2.98 -4.67
CA ALA A 814 -83.24 -1.71 -5.26
C ALA A 814 -82.24 -0.72 -4.59
N ALA A 815 -81.24 -0.44 -5.32
CA ALA A 815 -80.69 0.87 -5.58
C ALA A 815 -79.14 0.79 -5.65
N GLU A 816 -78.69 0.92 -6.83
CA GLU A 816 -77.31 1.28 -7.22
C GLU A 816 -76.80 2.41 -6.35
N GLN A 817 -75.70 2.18 -5.71
CA GLN A 817 -74.64 3.18 -5.61
C GLN A 817 -73.33 2.45 -5.90
N GLN A 818 -72.85 2.63 -7.14
CA GLN A 818 -71.48 2.31 -7.56
C GLN A 818 -70.52 3.12 -6.69
N ASP A 819 -69.83 2.42 -5.85
CA ASP A 819 -68.62 2.92 -5.24
C ASP A 819 -67.54 2.91 -6.39
N GLN A 820 -67.38 4.10 -7.03
CA GLN A 820 -66.34 4.34 -8.02
C GLN A 820 -65.01 4.28 -7.31
N GLY A 821 -64.36 3.13 -7.39
CA GLY A 821 -62.96 3.03 -7.06
C GLY A 821 -62.17 4.04 -7.87
N LEU A 822 -61.19 4.65 -7.26
CA LEU A 822 -60.34 5.73 -7.77
C LEU A 822 -59.64 5.42 -9.13
N PHE A 823 -59.77 4.19 -9.60
CA PHE A 823 -59.11 3.73 -10.85
C PHE A 823 -60.05 2.84 -11.69
N PRO A 824 -60.15 3.08 -13.00
CA PRO A 824 -60.90 2.18 -13.90
C PRO A 824 -60.22 0.78 -13.96
N PRO A 825 -61.02 -0.31 -14.04
CA PRO A 825 -60.53 -1.65 -14.12
C PRO A 825 -59.77 -1.93 -15.43
N PRO A 826 -58.77 -2.80 -15.46
CA PRO A 826 -58.04 -3.17 -16.65
C PRO A 826 -58.99 -3.74 -17.75
N GLY A 827 -58.93 -3.13 -18.93
CA GLY A 827 -59.77 -3.52 -20.08
C GLY A 827 -60.83 -2.45 -20.47
N ASN A 828 -60.97 -1.35 -19.74
CA ASN A 828 -61.83 -0.22 -20.10
C ASN A 828 -61.06 0.71 -21.08
N PRO A 829 -61.66 1.16 -22.17
CA PRO A 829 -60.99 2.08 -23.14
C PRO A 829 -60.44 3.35 -22.51
N GLU A 830 -60.96 3.77 -21.37
CA GLU A 830 -60.46 4.94 -20.62
C GLU A 830 -59.11 4.69 -19.91
N TRP A 831 -58.72 3.42 -19.69
CA TRP A 831 -57.41 3.06 -19.17
C TRP A 831 -56.26 3.57 -20.00
N ASN A 832 -56.39 3.52 -21.36
CA ASN A 832 -55.35 3.97 -22.28
C ASN A 832 -55.21 5.52 -22.29
N ASN A 833 -56.20 6.25 -21.97
CA ASN A 833 -56.19 7.72 -21.88
C ASN A 833 -55.54 8.18 -20.56
N TRP A 834 -55.64 7.35 -19.53
CA TRP A 834 -55.03 7.65 -18.22
C TRP A 834 -53.52 7.39 -18.19
N VAL A 835 -53.07 6.31 -18.87
CA VAL A 835 -51.66 5.98 -19.01
C VAL A 835 -50.94 6.93 -20.00
N ALA A 836 -51.68 7.51 -20.99
CA ALA A 836 -51.10 8.43 -21.95
C ALA A 836 -50.99 9.89 -21.47
N GLY A 837 -51.62 10.26 -20.36
CA GLY A 837 -51.65 11.64 -19.86
C GLY A 837 -50.49 12.06 -18.95
N GLY A 838 -49.49 11.21 -18.76
CA GLY A 838 -48.39 11.42 -17.78
C GLY A 838 -47.08 11.95 -18.35
N ILE A 839 -47.02 12.40 -19.56
CA ILE A 839 -45.79 13.01 -20.14
C ILE A 839 -46.12 14.41 -20.70
N GLY A 840 -45.82 15.41 -19.88
CA GLY A 840 -45.84 16.79 -20.38
C GLY A 840 -45.58 17.82 -19.29
N HIS A 841 -44.34 18.32 -19.29
CA HIS A 841 -43.69 19.45 -18.63
C HIS A 841 -43.03 19.20 -17.32
#